data_7dcfe4e5f43ef3f1bb0cf849a2e914c3
#
_entry.id   7dcfe4e5f43ef3f1bb0cf849a2e914c3
#
_cell.length_a   1.000
_cell.length_b   1.000
_cell.length_c   1.000
_cell.angle_alpha   90.00
_cell.angle_beta   90.00
_cell.angle_gamma   90.00
#
_symmetry.space_group_name_H-M   'P 1'
#
loop_
_entity.id
_entity.type
_entity.pdbx_description
1 polymer ?
#
loop_
_entity_poly.entity_id
_entity_poly.type
_entity_poly.pdbx_seq_one_letter_code
_entity_poly.pdbx_strand_id
1 'polypeptide(L)'
;MSDQALRTAGEIGRVLVANRGEIARRIFTTCRARGIETVAVHSDADSGAAFVREADAAVALPGTTPAETYLRGDLIVAAALSAGADAVHPGYGFLSENADFARAVAAAGLTWIGPDPESIETMGSKVESKALMAEAGVPVLERLDPAAIGEEHLPILVKASAGGGGRGMRVVERLADLDETVAAAAREAASAFGDDTVFCERYLPTGHHIEVQVFGDRAGTVWAVGERECSIQRRHQKVVEEAPAPLVERVGKAMRADLYEAARSAAARIGYVGAGTVEFLAADDGSFYFLEMNTRLQVEHPVTEATCGLDLVGLQLDIAAGAALGAEPGPPRGHAIEVRLYAEDPAEDWQPQSGPVTAFALPSARTAFRLADAGEPYVRLDAGIEAGEAITTFYDPMIAKIIGVAPTRRVAARVLAAALRTMQWDGPVTNAAMLIRVLGDEAFLTGETATTYFAEHPEVLGAQGPDDRVRREAGWMAAAAALAQAAAVEAGQPTGLSDMPVPAPGSIAAGERAGGQRSGEDALALAIARDNPRPHIGGWRLFHTDWTRRSARVAGLEAQIGYRRLRGGWELEPGTLPVGEAVEVVAVAPSEVTLRAAGVECRFAVQPTASGALVSSPTEAQALAWLPRYSDPAAEAVPGSLLAPMPGTVIRLEARVGERVEAGQPLLSIEAMKMEHTIRSDVAGTLTELRVAQGDQVDVGALVAVIADDGAPAEGGADSAGGEPAATGAKGRES
;
A
#
# COMPACT_ATOMS: atom_id res chain seq x y z
N MET A 1 -44.46 -6.73 12.90
CA MET A 1 -44.74 -6.38 11.49
C MET A 1 -43.39 -5.84 10.97
N SER A 2 -42.78 -6.56 10.07
CA SER A 2 -41.41 -6.26 9.60
C SER A 2 -41.40 -4.95 8.80
N ASP A 3 -40.37 -4.14 8.97
CA ASP A 3 -40.09 -2.87 8.25
C ASP A 3 -40.10 -2.99 6.71
N GLN A 4 -40.09 -4.23 6.21
CA GLN A 4 -40.11 -4.58 4.79
C GLN A 4 -41.43 -4.26 4.07
N ALA A 5 -42.52 -3.98 4.82
CA ALA A 5 -43.86 -3.71 4.24
C ALA A 5 -44.08 -2.25 3.81
N LEU A 6 -43.13 -1.35 4.04
CA LEU A 6 -43.25 0.09 3.74
C LEU A 6 -42.43 0.55 2.52
N ARG A 7 -41.69 -0.35 1.86
CA ARG A 7 -40.81 0.02 0.72
C ARG A 7 -41.57 -0.04 -0.61
N THR A 8 -41.45 1.01 -1.41
CA THR A 8 -41.96 1.04 -2.78
C THR A 8 -41.04 0.20 -3.68
N ALA A 9 -41.58 -0.48 -4.70
CA ALA A 9 -40.79 -1.24 -5.65
C ALA A 9 -39.77 -0.31 -6.35
N GLY A 10 -38.48 -0.62 -6.21
CA GLY A 10 -37.35 0.18 -6.73
C GLY A 10 -36.56 0.96 -5.67
N GLU A 11 -37.00 0.98 -4.42
CA GLU A 11 -36.27 1.67 -3.33
C GLU A 11 -35.20 0.75 -2.72
N ILE A 12 -33.90 1.17 -2.80
CA ILE A 12 -32.77 0.48 -2.16
C ILE A 12 -32.71 0.92 -0.70
N GLY A 13 -32.92 0.00 0.22
CA GLY A 13 -32.87 0.29 1.64
C GLY A 13 -31.72 -0.38 2.38
N ARG A 14 -31.13 -1.45 1.81
CA ARG A 14 -30.00 -2.15 2.40
C ARG A 14 -29.07 -2.65 1.30
N VAL A 15 -27.79 -2.25 1.34
CA VAL A 15 -26.76 -2.59 0.35
C VAL A 15 -25.72 -3.51 0.96
N LEU A 16 -25.50 -4.68 0.35
CA LEU A 16 -24.29 -5.46 0.61
C LEU A 16 -23.16 -4.95 -0.30
N VAL A 17 -22.00 -4.64 0.30
CA VAL A 17 -20.79 -4.28 -0.44
C VAL A 17 -19.92 -5.53 -0.61
N ALA A 18 -19.83 -6.03 -1.85
CA ALA A 18 -19.02 -7.20 -2.22
C ALA A 18 -17.55 -6.83 -2.39
N ASN A 19 -16.98 -6.16 -1.38
CA ASN A 19 -15.62 -5.64 -1.38
C ASN A 19 -15.12 -5.40 0.06
N ARG A 20 -13.89 -4.88 0.20
CA ARG A 20 -13.21 -4.66 1.46
C ARG A 20 -12.51 -3.30 1.53
N GLY A 21 -11.93 -3.01 2.69
CA GLY A 21 -11.01 -1.89 2.87
C GLY A 21 -11.64 -0.53 2.59
N GLU A 22 -10.91 0.35 1.92
CA GLU A 22 -11.30 1.74 1.76
C GLU A 22 -12.55 1.92 0.88
N ILE A 23 -12.73 1.09 -0.17
CA ILE A 23 -13.89 1.23 -1.05
C ILE A 23 -15.18 0.80 -0.36
N ALA A 24 -15.13 -0.20 0.52
CA ALA A 24 -16.29 -0.55 1.34
C ALA A 24 -16.69 0.63 2.24
N ARG A 25 -15.73 1.24 2.94
CA ARG A 25 -15.94 2.44 3.79
C ARG A 25 -16.47 3.64 2.99
N ARG A 26 -15.93 3.83 1.77
CA ARG A 26 -16.39 4.88 0.85
C ARG A 26 -17.88 4.71 0.48
N ILE A 27 -18.28 3.50 0.12
CA ILE A 27 -19.67 3.18 -0.23
C ILE A 27 -20.57 3.32 1.00
N PHE A 28 -20.15 2.81 2.15
CA PHE A 28 -20.91 2.94 3.40
C PHE A 28 -21.15 4.40 3.78
N THR A 29 -20.17 5.27 3.52
CA THR A 29 -20.32 6.70 3.81
C THR A 29 -21.47 7.33 3.02
N THR A 30 -21.59 7.03 1.73
CA THR A 30 -22.70 7.50 0.89
C THR A 30 -24.03 6.85 1.30
N CYS A 31 -24.06 5.52 1.52
CA CYS A 31 -25.24 4.80 1.96
C CYS A 31 -25.79 5.39 3.27
N ARG A 32 -24.93 5.58 4.27
CA ARG A 32 -25.30 6.15 5.57
C ARG A 32 -25.84 7.58 5.44
N ALA A 33 -25.24 8.43 4.59
CA ALA A 33 -25.71 9.79 4.33
C ALA A 33 -27.12 9.82 3.70
N ARG A 34 -27.53 8.72 3.05
CA ARG A 34 -28.83 8.55 2.41
C ARG A 34 -29.82 7.71 3.23
N GLY A 35 -29.45 7.29 4.44
CA GLY A 35 -30.28 6.43 5.29
C GLY A 35 -30.42 4.99 4.77
N ILE A 36 -29.49 4.52 3.94
CA ILE A 36 -29.42 3.16 3.42
C ILE A 36 -28.54 2.34 4.36
N GLU A 37 -29.06 1.21 4.84
CA GLU A 37 -28.33 0.28 5.68
C GLU A 37 -27.23 -0.46 4.90
N THR A 38 -26.17 -0.82 5.58
CA THR A 38 -24.96 -1.38 4.98
C THR A 38 -24.64 -2.77 5.51
N VAL A 39 -24.23 -3.67 4.62
CA VAL A 39 -23.77 -5.01 4.97
C VAL A 39 -22.35 -5.21 4.45
N ALA A 40 -21.42 -5.51 5.35
CA ALA A 40 -20.07 -5.96 5.00
C ALA A 40 -20.05 -7.47 4.79
N VAL A 41 -19.17 -7.94 3.90
CA VAL A 41 -18.66 -9.31 3.91
C VAL A 41 -17.19 -9.29 4.26
N HIS A 42 -16.71 -10.27 5.01
CA HIS A 42 -15.31 -10.30 5.42
C HIS A 42 -14.74 -11.71 5.50
N SER A 43 -13.46 -11.83 5.17
CA SER A 43 -12.66 -13.04 5.42
C SER A 43 -12.28 -13.15 6.90
N ASP A 44 -11.68 -14.29 7.29
CA ASP A 44 -11.14 -14.45 8.63
C ASP A 44 -10.03 -13.44 8.94
N ALA A 45 -9.20 -13.11 7.94
CA ALA A 45 -8.13 -12.12 8.05
C ALA A 45 -8.65 -10.68 8.25
N ASP A 46 -9.83 -10.35 7.74
CA ASP A 46 -10.44 -9.03 7.84
C ASP A 46 -11.45 -8.89 9.00
N SER A 47 -11.63 -9.92 9.83
CA SER A 47 -12.69 -9.96 10.86
C SER A 47 -12.66 -8.78 11.85
N GLY A 48 -11.46 -8.21 12.10
CA GLY A 48 -11.26 -7.03 12.95
C GLY A 48 -11.14 -5.71 12.19
N ALA A 49 -11.28 -5.69 10.87
CA ALA A 49 -11.03 -4.51 10.05
C ALA A 49 -12.07 -3.38 10.27
N ALA A 50 -11.65 -2.13 10.05
CA ALA A 50 -12.48 -0.94 10.26
C ALA A 50 -13.81 -1.01 9.49
N PHE A 51 -13.78 -1.41 8.23
CA PHE A 51 -14.99 -1.49 7.41
C PHE A 51 -16.03 -2.49 7.94
N VAL A 52 -15.57 -3.57 8.62
CA VAL A 52 -16.47 -4.56 9.24
C VAL A 52 -17.16 -3.96 10.46
N ARG A 53 -16.42 -3.19 11.28
CA ARG A 53 -16.97 -2.50 12.46
C ARG A 53 -17.90 -1.36 12.09
N GLU A 54 -17.73 -0.74 10.94
CA GLU A 54 -18.50 0.41 10.47
C GLU A 54 -19.83 0.01 9.81
N ALA A 55 -19.95 -1.20 9.28
CA ALA A 55 -21.18 -1.67 8.66
C ALA A 55 -22.29 -1.90 9.69
N ASP A 56 -23.56 -1.74 9.28
CA ASP A 56 -24.72 -2.01 10.13
C ASP A 56 -24.89 -3.52 10.40
N ALA A 57 -24.44 -4.36 9.47
CA ALA A 57 -24.34 -5.81 9.62
C ALA A 57 -23.10 -6.34 8.90
N ALA A 58 -22.58 -7.48 9.34
CA ALA A 58 -21.44 -8.13 8.71
C ALA A 58 -21.65 -9.65 8.61
N VAL A 59 -21.20 -10.25 7.52
CA VAL A 59 -21.29 -11.69 7.26
C VAL A 59 -19.90 -12.23 6.97
N ALA A 60 -19.47 -13.22 7.76
CA ALA A 60 -18.19 -13.89 7.56
C ALA A 60 -18.22 -14.80 6.34
N LEU A 61 -17.19 -14.70 5.53
CA LEU A 61 -16.86 -15.65 4.45
C LEU A 61 -15.71 -16.53 4.97
N PRO A 62 -15.90 -17.85 5.09
CA PRO A 62 -14.86 -18.71 5.67
C PRO A 62 -13.62 -18.77 4.78
N GLY A 63 -12.45 -18.57 5.35
CA GLY A 63 -11.15 -18.54 4.68
C GLY A 63 -10.44 -17.20 4.77
N THR A 64 -9.21 -17.17 4.25
CA THR A 64 -8.34 -15.97 4.31
C THR A 64 -8.00 -15.40 2.94
N THR A 65 -7.88 -16.25 1.92
CA THR A 65 -7.47 -15.82 0.58
C THR A 65 -8.65 -15.25 -0.23
N PRO A 66 -8.39 -14.41 -1.25
CA PRO A 66 -9.43 -13.94 -2.15
C PRO A 66 -10.21 -15.07 -2.82
N ALA A 67 -9.53 -16.15 -3.23
CA ALA A 67 -10.14 -17.30 -3.91
C ALA A 67 -11.12 -18.07 -3.02
N GLU A 68 -10.90 -18.09 -1.72
CA GLU A 68 -11.79 -18.72 -0.75
C GLU A 68 -12.98 -17.82 -0.35
N THR A 69 -12.85 -16.49 -0.52
CA THR A 69 -13.76 -15.49 0.06
C THR A 69 -14.31 -14.51 -0.98
N TYR A 70 -13.63 -13.41 -1.24
CA TYR A 70 -14.13 -12.30 -2.08
C TYR A 70 -14.31 -12.64 -3.56
N LEU A 71 -13.76 -13.74 -4.05
CA LEU A 71 -13.99 -14.27 -5.40
C LEU A 71 -15.07 -15.38 -5.42
N ARG A 72 -15.72 -15.67 -4.29
CA ARG A 72 -16.80 -16.65 -4.17
C ARG A 72 -18.15 -15.96 -4.30
N GLY A 73 -18.56 -15.70 -5.54
CA GLY A 73 -19.83 -15.06 -5.86
C GLY A 73 -21.05 -15.77 -5.25
N ASP A 74 -21.00 -17.10 -5.16
CA ASP A 74 -22.03 -17.93 -4.52
C ASP A 74 -22.18 -17.62 -3.02
N LEU A 75 -21.07 -17.48 -2.28
CA LEU A 75 -21.10 -17.14 -0.87
C LEU A 75 -21.57 -15.68 -0.64
N ILE A 76 -21.16 -14.76 -1.53
CA ILE A 76 -21.56 -13.35 -1.44
C ILE A 76 -23.07 -13.19 -1.69
N VAL A 77 -23.62 -13.88 -2.70
CA VAL A 77 -25.08 -13.87 -2.95
C VAL A 77 -25.84 -14.47 -1.75
N ALA A 78 -25.37 -15.60 -1.21
CA ALA A 78 -25.96 -16.20 -0.02
C ALA A 78 -25.90 -15.25 1.21
N ALA A 79 -24.80 -14.53 1.39
CA ALA A 79 -24.64 -13.52 2.45
C ALA A 79 -25.64 -12.37 2.25
N ALA A 80 -25.82 -11.88 1.03
CA ALA A 80 -26.77 -10.80 0.73
C ALA A 80 -28.21 -11.20 1.09
N LEU A 81 -28.63 -12.40 0.66
CA LEU A 81 -29.95 -12.94 0.96
C LEU A 81 -30.15 -13.14 2.47
N SER A 82 -29.16 -13.71 3.17
CA SER A 82 -29.25 -13.98 4.61
C SER A 82 -29.30 -12.69 5.43
N ALA A 83 -28.61 -11.63 5.01
CA ALA A 83 -28.61 -10.32 5.63
C ALA A 83 -29.84 -9.47 5.24
N GLY A 84 -30.69 -9.95 4.33
CA GLY A 84 -31.85 -9.20 3.84
C GLY A 84 -31.46 -7.95 3.06
N ALA A 85 -30.37 -8.01 2.28
CA ALA A 85 -29.98 -6.93 1.39
C ALA A 85 -30.95 -6.82 0.20
N ASP A 86 -31.15 -5.61 -0.30
CA ASP A 86 -31.94 -5.32 -1.49
C ASP A 86 -31.05 -5.24 -2.73
N ALA A 87 -29.79 -4.88 -2.54
CA ALA A 87 -28.83 -4.62 -3.60
C ALA A 87 -27.42 -5.06 -3.25
N VAL A 88 -26.60 -5.30 -4.27
CA VAL A 88 -25.17 -5.61 -4.15
C VAL A 88 -24.36 -4.57 -4.91
N HIS A 89 -23.42 -3.92 -4.21
CA HIS A 89 -22.44 -3.01 -4.80
C HIS A 89 -21.08 -3.71 -4.88
N PRO A 90 -20.49 -3.92 -6.07
CA PRO A 90 -19.24 -4.66 -6.22
C PRO A 90 -17.98 -3.83 -5.85
N GLY A 91 -18.09 -2.50 -5.76
CA GLY A 91 -16.91 -1.63 -5.67
C GLY A 91 -16.06 -1.68 -6.94
N TYR A 92 -14.76 -1.97 -6.78
CA TYR A 92 -13.80 -2.23 -7.85
C TYR A 92 -12.88 -3.41 -7.49
N GLY A 93 -12.26 -4.03 -8.50
CA GLY A 93 -11.50 -5.27 -8.31
C GLY A 93 -12.41 -6.46 -7.98
N PHE A 94 -11.85 -7.58 -7.56
CA PHE A 94 -12.57 -8.84 -7.28
C PHE A 94 -13.59 -9.20 -8.37
N LEU A 95 -14.87 -9.20 -8.03
CA LEU A 95 -15.97 -9.61 -8.94
C LEU A 95 -16.66 -8.42 -9.63
N SER A 96 -16.13 -7.21 -9.54
CA SER A 96 -16.78 -6.01 -10.09
C SER A 96 -16.93 -6.02 -11.62
N GLU A 97 -16.06 -6.75 -12.32
CA GLU A 97 -16.07 -6.94 -13.77
C GLU A 97 -16.35 -8.40 -14.16
N ASN A 98 -17.13 -9.11 -13.31
CA ASN A 98 -17.52 -10.49 -13.55
C ASN A 98 -19.01 -10.54 -13.95
N ALA A 99 -19.29 -10.83 -15.22
CA ALA A 99 -20.65 -10.88 -15.76
C ALA A 99 -21.50 -11.98 -15.15
N ASP A 100 -20.92 -13.14 -14.84
CA ASP A 100 -21.64 -14.25 -14.23
C ASP A 100 -22.09 -13.93 -12.80
N PHE A 101 -21.25 -13.21 -12.04
CA PHE A 101 -21.62 -12.72 -10.72
C PHE A 101 -22.76 -11.70 -10.79
N ALA A 102 -22.72 -10.77 -11.74
CA ALA A 102 -23.79 -9.80 -11.95
C ALA A 102 -25.12 -10.52 -12.31
N ARG A 103 -25.08 -11.56 -13.16
CA ARG A 103 -26.25 -12.41 -13.48
C ARG A 103 -26.74 -13.18 -12.25
N ALA A 104 -25.83 -13.72 -11.44
CA ALA A 104 -26.20 -14.45 -10.23
C ALA A 104 -26.91 -13.56 -9.21
N VAL A 105 -26.44 -12.31 -9.02
CA VAL A 105 -27.09 -11.31 -8.17
C VAL A 105 -28.50 -11.01 -8.68
N ALA A 106 -28.66 -10.72 -9.98
CA ALA A 106 -29.97 -10.43 -10.57
C ALA A 106 -30.91 -11.64 -10.50
N ALA A 107 -30.43 -12.85 -10.76
CA ALA A 107 -31.19 -14.10 -10.67
C ALA A 107 -31.67 -14.40 -9.23
N ALA A 108 -30.95 -13.93 -8.22
CA ALA A 108 -31.34 -14.01 -6.83
C ALA A 108 -32.42 -12.96 -6.42
N GLY A 109 -32.86 -12.11 -7.36
CA GLY A 109 -33.83 -11.04 -7.10
C GLY A 109 -33.25 -9.80 -6.41
N LEU A 110 -31.92 -9.66 -6.42
CA LEU A 110 -31.20 -8.52 -5.86
C LEU A 110 -30.88 -7.49 -6.96
N THR A 111 -30.84 -6.21 -6.59
CA THR A 111 -30.42 -5.16 -7.51
C THR A 111 -28.89 -5.16 -7.63
N TRP A 112 -28.39 -5.32 -8.85
CA TRP A 112 -26.97 -5.14 -9.16
C TRP A 112 -26.66 -3.65 -9.33
N ILE A 113 -25.74 -3.09 -8.54
CA ILE A 113 -25.29 -1.70 -8.65
C ILE A 113 -24.05 -1.66 -9.55
N GLY A 114 -24.28 -1.71 -10.84
CA GLY A 114 -23.24 -1.77 -11.88
C GLY A 114 -23.85 -1.87 -13.27
N PRO A 115 -23.02 -2.02 -14.30
CA PRO A 115 -23.48 -2.16 -15.70
C PRO A 115 -24.14 -3.52 -15.94
N ASP A 116 -24.88 -3.60 -17.05
CA ASP A 116 -25.48 -4.85 -17.47
C ASP A 116 -24.41 -5.90 -17.81
N PRO A 117 -24.64 -7.20 -17.52
CA PRO A 117 -23.65 -8.26 -17.73
C PRO A 117 -23.08 -8.33 -19.15
N GLU A 118 -23.91 -8.03 -20.16
CA GLU A 118 -23.52 -8.00 -21.56
C GLU A 118 -22.46 -6.92 -21.85
N SER A 119 -22.56 -5.76 -21.19
CA SER A 119 -21.55 -4.69 -21.29
C SER A 119 -20.22 -5.12 -20.66
N ILE A 120 -20.26 -5.85 -19.54
CA ILE A 120 -19.07 -6.40 -18.89
C ILE A 120 -18.38 -7.39 -19.81
N GLU A 121 -19.11 -8.34 -20.40
CA GLU A 121 -18.55 -9.34 -21.32
C GLU A 121 -17.94 -8.71 -22.57
N THR A 122 -18.69 -7.79 -23.21
CA THR A 122 -18.24 -7.11 -24.43
C THR A 122 -16.93 -6.33 -24.21
N MET A 123 -16.80 -5.66 -23.07
CA MET A 123 -15.59 -4.90 -22.77
C MET A 123 -14.46 -5.75 -22.17
N GLY A 124 -14.75 -6.94 -21.70
CA GLY A 124 -13.75 -7.88 -21.14
C GLY A 124 -12.77 -8.42 -22.20
N SER A 125 -13.17 -8.52 -23.48
CA SER A 125 -12.31 -8.90 -24.59
C SER A 125 -11.66 -7.67 -25.24
N LYS A 126 -10.33 -7.52 -25.09
CA LYS A 126 -9.59 -6.37 -25.67
C LYS A 126 -9.63 -6.34 -27.20
N VAL A 127 -9.72 -7.49 -27.85
CA VAL A 127 -9.79 -7.58 -29.31
C VAL A 127 -11.17 -7.15 -29.80
N GLU A 128 -12.22 -7.68 -29.19
CA GLU A 128 -13.60 -7.39 -29.59
C GLU A 128 -13.99 -5.95 -29.24
N SER A 129 -13.61 -5.47 -28.04
CA SER A 129 -13.88 -4.10 -27.63
C SER A 129 -13.22 -3.09 -28.56
N LYS A 130 -11.96 -3.29 -28.99
CA LYS A 130 -11.29 -2.40 -29.93
C LYS A 130 -11.94 -2.39 -31.32
N ALA A 131 -12.36 -3.55 -31.85
CA ALA A 131 -13.07 -3.61 -33.10
C ALA A 131 -14.38 -2.83 -33.01
N LEU A 132 -15.14 -3.01 -31.94
CA LEU A 132 -16.40 -2.31 -31.69
C LEU A 132 -16.20 -0.80 -31.54
N MET A 133 -15.13 -0.36 -30.88
CA MET A 133 -14.81 1.05 -30.73
C MET A 133 -14.41 1.69 -32.06
N ALA A 134 -13.64 1.00 -32.89
CA ALA A 134 -13.32 1.47 -34.24
C ALA A 134 -14.60 1.66 -35.11
N GLU A 135 -15.57 0.74 -35.03
CA GLU A 135 -16.88 0.87 -35.68
C GLU A 135 -17.67 2.09 -35.15
N ALA A 136 -17.51 2.42 -33.86
CA ALA A 136 -18.14 3.59 -33.26
C ALA A 136 -17.41 4.91 -33.58
N GLY A 137 -16.32 4.87 -34.36
CA GLY A 137 -15.54 6.04 -34.73
C GLY A 137 -14.58 6.52 -33.62
N VAL A 138 -14.36 5.72 -32.55
CA VAL A 138 -13.39 6.00 -31.52
C VAL A 138 -11.99 5.66 -32.03
N PRO A 139 -10.99 6.55 -31.92
CA PRO A 139 -9.64 6.25 -32.37
C PRO A 139 -9.04 5.03 -31.64
N VAL A 140 -8.51 4.08 -32.39
CA VAL A 140 -7.85 2.87 -31.87
C VAL A 140 -6.45 2.73 -32.48
N LEU A 141 -5.50 2.15 -31.73
CA LEU A 141 -4.22 1.77 -32.31
C LEU A 141 -4.43 0.65 -33.34
N GLU A 142 -3.76 0.76 -34.46
CA GLU A 142 -3.82 -0.24 -35.53
C GLU A 142 -3.31 -1.59 -35.03
N ARG A 143 -4.11 -2.63 -35.25
CA ARG A 143 -3.71 -3.99 -35.00
C ARG A 143 -2.82 -4.47 -36.15
N LEU A 144 -1.63 -4.92 -35.81
CA LEU A 144 -0.66 -5.43 -36.77
C LEU A 144 -0.77 -6.97 -36.87
N ASP A 145 -0.80 -7.48 -38.09
CA ASP A 145 -0.67 -8.92 -38.32
C ASP A 145 0.83 -9.31 -38.08
N PRO A 146 1.13 -10.23 -37.14
CA PRO A 146 2.50 -10.67 -36.89
C PRO A 146 3.26 -11.09 -38.16
N ALA A 147 2.56 -11.70 -39.15
CA ALA A 147 3.16 -12.14 -40.41
C ALA A 147 3.49 -10.97 -41.37
N ALA A 148 2.90 -9.80 -41.17
CA ALA A 148 3.08 -8.60 -42.00
C ALA A 148 3.96 -7.52 -41.36
N ILE A 149 4.47 -7.76 -40.14
CA ILE A 149 5.33 -6.79 -39.42
C ILE A 149 6.69 -6.73 -40.06
N GLY A 150 7.10 -5.53 -40.50
CA GLY A 150 8.44 -5.19 -40.96
C GLY A 150 9.18 -4.25 -40.01
N GLU A 151 10.44 -3.94 -40.31
CA GLU A 151 11.26 -3.04 -39.48
C GLU A 151 10.65 -1.62 -39.35
N GLU A 152 9.86 -1.19 -40.33
CA GLU A 152 9.16 0.10 -40.34
C GLU A 152 8.05 0.22 -39.28
N HIS A 153 7.59 -0.90 -38.72
CA HIS A 153 6.55 -0.94 -37.69
C HIS A 153 7.14 -0.88 -36.27
N LEU A 154 8.44 -1.13 -36.13
CA LEU A 154 9.10 -1.21 -34.82
C LEU A 154 9.31 0.18 -34.17
N PRO A 155 9.22 0.28 -32.84
CA PRO A 155 8.91 -0.76 -31.88
C PRO A 155 7.41 -1.09 -31.84
N ILE A 156 7.07 -2.36 -31.55
CA ILE A 156 5.71 -2.83 -31.39
C ILE A 156 5.48 -3.42 -29.99
N LEU A 157 4.21 -3.53 -29.61
CA LEU A 157 3.79 -4.11 -28.35
C LEU A 157 2.96 -5.37 -28.60
N VAL A 158 3.41 -6.51 -28.07
CA VAL A 158 2.64 -7.77 -28.02
C VAL A 158 1.80 -7.76 -26.75
N LYS A 159 0.50 -8.07 -26.86
CA LYS A 159 -0.48 -8.07 -25.75
C LYS A 159 -1.31 -9.35 -25.75
N ALA A 160 -1.65 -9.84 -24.55
CA ALA A 160 -2.70 -10.83 -24.37
C ALA A 160 -4.09 -10.21 -24.61
N SER A 161 -4.99 -10.96 -25.22
CA SER A 161 -6.39 -10.55 -25.45
C SER A 161 -7.17 -10.49 -24.14
N ALA A 162 -6.99 -11.47 -23.27
CA ALA A 162 -7.61 -11.55 -21.95
C ALA A 162 -6.70 -10.97 -20.83
N GLY A 163 -7.31 -10.56 -19.73
CA GLY A 163 -6.61 -10.09 -18.53
C GLY A 163 -6.32 -8.58 -18.51
N GLY A 164 -5.85 -8.10 -17.36
CA GLY A 164 -5.57 -6.68 -17.07
C GLY A 164 -4.23 -6.50 -16.34
N GLY A 165 -3.90 -5.22 -16.00
CA GLY A 165 -2.72 -4.89 -15.19
C GLY A 165 -1.37 -5.13 -15.88
N GLY A 166 -1.32 -5.15 -17.23
CA GLY A 166 -0.08 -5.24 -17.99
C GLY A 166 0.59 -6.61 -18.06
N ARG A 167 0.00 -7.66 -17.49
CA ARG A 167 0.49 -9.04 -17.65
C ARG A 167 0.38 -9.49 -19.10
N GLY A 168 1.41 -10.17 -19.59
CA GLY A 168 1.47 -10.65 -20.98
C GLY A 168 1.76 -9.56 -22.01
N MET A 169 2.28 -8.37 -21.58
CA MET A 169 2.73 -7.31 -22.48
C MET A 169 4.23 -7.35 -22.66
N ARG A 170 4.70 -7.30 -23.91
CA ARG A 170 6.14 -7.31 -24.25
C ARG A 170 6.43 -6.38 -25.42
N VAL A 171 7.42 -5.51 -25.24
CA VAL A 171 7.93 -4.65 -26.31
C VAL A 171 8.88 -5.45 -27.20
N VAL A 172 8.73 -5.31 -28.50
CA VAL A 172 9.64 -5.88 -29.53
C VAL A 172 10.31 -4.71 -30.24
N GLU A 173 11.62 -4.59 -30.03
CA GLU A 173 12.46 -3.55 -30.64
C GLU A 173 13.16 -4.04 -31.91
N ARG A 174 13.32 -5.35 -32.07
CA ARG A 174 14.01 -5.97 -33.21
C ARG A 174 13.15 -7.04 -33.83
N LEU A 175 13.04 -7.04 -35.15
CA LEU A 175 12.21 -8.01 -35.89
C LEU A 175 12.62 -9.46 -35.61
N ALA A 176 13.89 -9.71 -35.36
CA ALA A 176 14.39 -11.05 -35.05
C ALA A 176 13.83 -11.65 -33.74
N ASP A 177 13.34 -10.82 -32.83
CA ASP A 177 12.82 -11.25 -31.53
C ASP A 177 11.30 -11.45 -31.55
N LEU A 178 10.63 -11.13 -32.67
CA LEU A 178 9.16 -11.10 -32.78
C LEU A 178 8.53 -12.46 -32.51
N ASP A 179 8.92 -13.50 -33.23
CA ASP A 179 8.30 -14.82 -33.15
C ASP A 179 8.45 -15.44 -31.75
N GLU A 180 9.65 -15.29 -31.15
CA GLU A 180 9.91 -15.80 -29.80
C GLU A 180 9.09 -15.04 -28.76
N THR A 181 8.99 -13.72 -28.90
CA THR A 181 8.23 -12.85 -27.99
C THR A 181 6.73 -13.14 -28.06
N VAL A 182 6.18 -13.31 -29.27
CA VAL A 182 4.77 -13.69 -29.48
C VAL A 182 4.48 -15.05 -28.83
N ALA A 183 5.34 -16.06 -29.08
CA ALA A 183 5.17 -17.38 -28.49
C ALA A 183 5.29 -17.38 -26.97
N ALA A 184 6.19 -16.57 -26.41
CA ALA A 184 6.34 -16.43 -24.97
C ALA A 184 5.12 -15.75 -24.33
N ALA A 185 4.62 -14.68 -24.94
CA ALA A 185 3.42 -13.97 -24.49
C ALA A 185 2.16 -14.89 -24.53
N ALA A 186 2.03 -15.71 -25.59
CA ALA A 186 0.91 -16.66 -25.69
C ALA A 186 0.95 -17.73 -24.60
N ARG A 187 2.13 -18.29 -24.30
CA ARG A 187 2.30 -19.26 -23.19
C ARG A 187 1.94 -18.66 -21.84
N GLU A 188 2.38 -17.44 -21.58
CA GLU A 188 2.07 -16.71 -20.34
C GLU A 188 0.57 -16.44 -20.23
N ALA A 189 -0.07 -16.00 -21.33
CA ALA A 189 -1.51 -15.71 -21.39
C ALA A 189 -2.34 -17.00 -21.15
N ALA A 190 -1.98 -18.11 -21.79
CA ALA A 190 -2.62 -19.41 -21.56
C ALA A 190 -2.53 -19.84 -20.08
N SER A 191 -1.37 -19.65 -19.45
CA SER A 191 -1.17 -20.03 -18.05
C SER A 191 -1.93 -19.14 -17.08
N ALA A 192 -1.96 -17.82 -17.34
CA ALA A 192 -2.52 -16.84 -16.41
C ALA A 192 -4.04 -16.66 -16.57
N PHE A 193 -4.57 -16.81 -17.80
CA PHE A 193 -5.94 -16.44 -18.14
C PHE A 193 -6.73 -17.58 -18.80
N GLY A 194 -6.08 -18.69 -19.15
CA GLY A 194 -6.71 -19.80 -19.86
C GLY A 194 -6.97 -19.53 -21.36
N ASP A 195 -6.48 -18.40 -21.90
CA ASP A 195 -6.61 -17.96 -23.29
C ASP A 195 -5.23 -17.58 -23.82
N ASP A 196 -4.78 -18.24 -24.88
CA ASP A 196 -3.47 -18.02 -25.53
C ASP A 196 -3.48 -16.93 -26.62
N THR A 197 -4.64 -16.28 -26.82
CA THR A 197 -4.81 -15.26 -27.83
C THR A 197 -3.96 -14.03 -27.52
N VAL A 198 -3.03 -13.71 -28.44
CA VAL A 198 -2.21 -12.50 -28.40
C VAL A 198 -2.35 -11.69 -29.67
N PHE A 199 -2.07 -10.40 -29.61
CA PHE A 199 -2.08 -9.50 -30.76
C PHE A 199 -0.96 -8.48 -30.67
N CYS A 200 -0.58 -7.90 -31.82
CA CYS A 200 0.46 -6.89 -31.93
C CYS A 200 -0.15 -5.52 -32.25
N GLU A 201 0.38 -4.48 -31.63
CA GLU A 201 0.03 -3.08 -31.88
C GLU A 201 1.27 -2.21 -32.00
N ARG A 202 1.12 -1.05 -32.60
CA ARG A 202 2.15 -0.02 -32.60
C ARG A 202 2.44 0.39 -31.15
N TYR A 203 3.71 0.41 -30.76
CA TYR A 203 4.12 0.89 -29.45
C TYR A 203 4.35 2.40 -29.48
N LEU A 204 3.81 3.11 -28.49
CA LEU A 204 4.09 4.52 -28.24
C LEU A 204 5.05 4.57 -27.03
N PRO A 205 6.34 4.86 -27.23
CA PRO A 205 7.34 4.82 -26.15
C PRO A 205 7.05 5.81 -25.03
N THR A 206 6.58 7.00 -25.39
CA THR A 206 6.18 8.04 -24.45
C THR A 206 4.71 8.32 -24.68
N GLY A 207 3.89 8.09 -23.68
CA GLY A 207 2.46 8.33 -23.78
C GLY A 207 1.90 8.75 -22.45
N HIS A 208 0.79 9.47 -22.51
CA HIS A 208 0.01 9.85 -21.34
C HIS A 208 -1.19 8.92 -21.21
N HIS A 209 -1.40 8.40 -20.00
CA HIS A 209 -2.58 7.64 -19.67
C HIS A 209 -3.69 8.61 -19.27
N ILE A 210 -4.57 8.92 -20.21
CA ILE A 210 -5.72 9.80 -20.00
C ILE A 210 -6.98 8.95 -19.96
N GLU A 211 -7.88 9.26 -19.05
CA GLU A 211 -9.14 8.55 -18.95
C GLU A 211 -10.31 9.50 -18.74
N VAL A 212 -11.50 9.10 -19.19
CA VAL A 212 -12.73 9.88 -19.07
C VAL A 212 -13.76 9.10 -18.28
N GLN A 213 -14.26 9.71 -17.20
CA GLN A 213 -15.38 9.16 -16.43
C GLN A 213 -16.66 9.25 -17.24
N VAL A 214 -17.38 8.14 -17.37
CA VAL A 214 -18.72 8.11 -18.00
C VAL A 214 -19.77 7.61 -17.02
N PHE A 215 -21.01 8.08 -17.22
CA PHE A 215 -22.22 7.56 -16.61
C PHE A 215 -23.27 7.35 -17.67
N GLY A 216 -23.92 6.19 -17.65
CA GLY A 216 -25.08 5.88 -18.51
C GLY A 216 -26.32 5.56 -17.69
N ASP A 217 -27.50 5.91 -18.17
CA ASP A 217 -28.77 5.51 -17.59
C ASP A 217 -29.55 4.55 -18.49
N ARG A 218 -30.63 3.97 -17.96
CA ARG A 218 -31.51 3.06 -18.71
C ARG A 218 -32.34 3.75 -19.81
N ALA A 219 -32.40 5.10 -19.83
CA ALA A 219 -33.03 5.87 -20.87
C ALA A 219 -32.12 6.13 -22.08
N GLY A 220 -30.84 5.74 -21.99
CA GLY A 220 -29.83 5.91 -23.03
C GLY A 220 -29.11 7.24 -22.97
N THR A 221 -29.25 8.00 -21.87
CA THR A 221 -28.45 9.21 -21.63
C THR A 221 -27.06 8.80 -21.20
N VAL A 222 -26.02 9.40 -21.82
CA VAL A 222 -24.61 9.18 -21.44
C VAL A 222 -23.95 10.52 -21.13
N TRP A 223 -23.38 10.63 -19.93
CA TRP A 223 -22.52 11.75 -19.53
C TRP A 223 -21.04 11.40 -19.67
N ALA A 224 -20.20 12.38 -20.04
CA ALA A 224 -18.75 12.35 -19.91
C ALA A 224 -18.34 13.35 -18.84
N VAL A 225 -17.84 12.89 -17.68
CA VAL A 225 -17.70 13.67 -16.45
C VAL A 225 -16.24 13.78 -16.05
N GLY A 226 -15.53 14.74 -16.62
CA GLY A 226 -14.13 15.00 -16.30
C GLY A 226 -13.17 13.96 -16.88
N GLU A 227 -12.01 14.44 -17.22
CA GLU A 227 -10.85 13.59 -17.54
C GLU A 227 -9.87 13.56 -16.37
N ARG A 228 -9.11 12.45 -16.30
CA ARG A 228 -8.02 12.25 -15.35
C ARG A 228 -6.74 11.90 -16.09
N GLU A 229 -5.61 12.28 -15.53
CA GLU A 229 -4.31 11.78 -15.95
C GLU A 229 -3.76 10.81 -14.91
N CYS A 230 -3.34 9.62 -15.37
CA CYS A 230 -2.90 8.50 -14.58
C CYS A 230 -1.56 7.94 -15.08
N SER A 231 -0.71 8.82 -15.64
CA SER A 231 0.54 8.43 -16.32
C SER A 231 1.62 7.95 -15.37
N ILE A 232 1.65 8.44 -14.12
CA ILE A 232 2.64 8.02 -13.13
C ILE A 232 2.26 6.64 -12.56
N GLN A 233 2.91 5.62 -13.09
CA GLN A 233 2.60 4.21 -12.84
C GLN A 233 3.86 3.41 -12.54
N ARG A 234 3.70 2.35 -11.75
CA ARG A 234 4.70 1.31 -11.57
C ARG A 234 4.16 -0.01 -12.10
N ARG A 235 4.81 -0.62 -13.09
CA ARG A 235 4.40 -1.90 -13.70
C ARG A 235 2.90 -1.89 -14.05
N HIS A 236 2.42 -0.81 -14.66
CA HIS A 236 1.01 -0.53 -15.02
C HIS A 236 0.05 -0.36 -13.83
N GLN A 237 0.55 -0.27 -12.62
CA GLN A 237 -0.24 0.11 -11.44
C GLN A 237 -0.12 1.61 -11.21
N LYS A 238 -1.24 2.31 -11.19
CA LYS A 238 -1.32 3.75 -10.97
C LYS A 238 -0.83 4.11 -9.57
N VAL A 239 -0.09 5.21 -9.42
CA VAL A 239 0.49 5.69 -8.16
C VAL A 239 0.07 7.11 -7.84
N VAL A 240 0.00 7.96 -8.88
CA VAL A 240 -0.49 9.35 -8.78
C VAL A 240 -1.49 9.57 -9.89
N GLU A 241 -2.65 10.11 -9.53
CA GLU A 241 -3.72 10.46 -10.44
C GLU A 241 -4.19 11.89 -10.19
N GLU A 242 -4.59 12.58 -11.24
CA GLU A 242 -5.02 13.98 -11.12
C GLU A 242 -6.13 14.36 -12.10
N ALA A 243 -6.91 15.34 -11.70
CA ALA A 243 -7.94 15.99 -12.51
C ALA A 243 -7.93 17.51 -12.30
N PRO A 244 -8.08 18.29 -13.38
CA PRO A 244 -8.04 17.89 -14.80
C PRO A 244 -6.65 17.43 -15.23
N ALA A 245 -6.57 16.71 -16.36
CA ALA A 245 -5.33 16.18 -16.91
C ALA A 245 -4.40 17.31 -17.39
N PRO A 246 -3.12 17.39 -16.94
CA PRO A 246 -2.16 18.40 -17.38
C PRO A 246 -1.95 18.43 -18.90
N LEU A 247 -1.86 17.24 -19.54
CA LEU A 247 -1.75 17.19 -21.00
C LEU A 247 -2.94 17.89 -21.69
N VAL A 248 -4.17 17.57 -21.24
CA VAL A 248 -5.39 18.14 -21.82
C VAL A 248 -5.48 19.65 -21.57
N GLU A 249 -5.04 20.13 -20.41
CA GLU A 249 -4.93 21.57 -20.12
C GLU A 249 -3.91 22.25 -21.04
N ARG A 250 -2.78 21.60 -21.36
CA ARG A 250 -1.72 22.12 -22.23
C ARG A 250 -2.13 22.15 -23.70
N VAL A 251 -2.72 21.05 -24.22
CA VAL A 251 -3.17 20.95 -25.61
C VAL A 251 -4.43 21.79 -25.85
N GLY A 252 -5.37 21.79 -24.92
CA GLY A 252 -6.49 22.71 -24.91
C GLY A 252 -7.86 22.09 -25.11
N LYS A 253 -8.86 22.98 -25.22
CA LYS A 253 -10.29 22.63 -25.20
C LYS A 253 -10.74 21.69 -26.33
N ALA A 254 -10.06 21.70 -27.48
CA ALA A 254 -10.41 20.84 -28.59
C ALA A 254 -10.17 19.36 -28.23
N MET A 255 -8.98 19.05 -27.69
CA MET A 255 -8.65 17.70 -27.24
C MET A 255 -9.65 17.20 -26.17
N ARG A 256 -10.01 18.06 -25.20
CA ARG A 256 -11.02 17.69 -24.19
C ARG A 256 -12.37 17.34 -24.83
N ALA A 257 -12.83 18.15 -25.79
CA ALA A 257 -14.09 17.89 -26.46
C ALA A 257 -14.07 16.57 -27.23
N ASP A 258 -12.97 16.30 -27.93
CA ASP A 258 -12.78 15.08 -28.72
C ASP A 258 -12.71 13.83 -27.83
N LEU A 259 -12.00 13.91 -26.68
CA LEU A 259 -11.93 12.83 -25.67
C LEU A 259 -13.31 12.53 -25.08
N TYR A 260 -14.08 13.57 -24.72
CA TYR A 260 -15.42 13.39 -24.16
C TYR A 260 -16.39 12.80 -25.18
N GLU A 261 -16.31 13.23 -26.44
CA GLU A 261 -17.15 12.67 -27.50
C GLU A 261 -16.80 11.22 -27.82
N ALA A 262 -15.50 10.89 -27.84
CA ALA A 262 -15.04 9.51 -27.99
C ALA A 262 -15.55 8.62 -26.85
N ALA A 263 -15.47 9.11 -25.60
CA ALA A 263 -15.94 8.37 -24.42
C ALA A 263 -17.48 8.19 -24.43
N ARG A 264 -18.25 9.21 -24.82
CA ARG A 264 -19.71 9.09 -24.99
C ARG A 264 -20.07 8.09 -26.08
N SER A 265 -19.39 8.18 -27.23
CA SER A 265 -19.61 7.24 -28.36
C SER A 265 -19.31 5.80 -27.94
N ALA A 266 -18.23 5.58 -27.20
CA ALA A 266 -17.88 4.26 -26.66
C ALA A 266 -18.98 3.70 -25.75
N ALA A 267 -19.40 4.47 -24.76
CA ALA A 267 -20.43 4.04 -23.81
C ALA A 267 -21.82 3.87 -24.48
N ALA A 268 -22.21 4.80 -25.36
CA ALA A 268 -23.47 4.73 -26.08
C ALA A 268 -23.54 3.52 -27.01
N ARG A 269 -22.43 3.15 -27.67
CA ARG A 269 -22.37 2.00 -28.61
C ARG A 269 -22.74 0.67 -27.95
N ILE A 270 -22.48 0.53 -26.65
CA ILE A 270 -22.77 -0.68 -25.89
C ILE A 270 -23.99 -0.52 -24.96
N GLY A 271 -24.75 0.59 -25.07
CA GLY A 271 -25.89 0.84 -24.20
C GLY A 271 -25.53 0.86 -22.72
N TYR A 272 -24.37 1.44 -22.37
CA TYR A 272 -23.79 1.37 -21.04
C TYR A 272 -24.68 1.99 -19.97
N VAL A 273 -24.83 1.29 -18.83
CA VAL A 273 -25.57 1.75 -17.65
C VAL A 273 -24.67 1.73 -16.41
N GLY A 274 -24.72 2.76 -15.57
CA GLY A 274 -23.91 2.89 -14.39
C GLY A 274 -22.63 3.70 -14.60
N ALA A 275 -21.69 3.59 -13.67
CA ALA A 275 -20.38 4.24 -13.71
C ALA A 275 -19.39 3.42 -14.52
N GLY A 276 -18.67 4.03 -15.45
CA GLY A 276 -17.59 3.44 -16.22
C GLY A 276 -16.50 4.44 -16.53
N THR A 277 -15.37 3.96 -17.01
CA THR A 277 -14.23 4.80 -17.39
C THR A 277 -13.67 4.33 -18.72
N VAL A 278 -13.51 5.25 -19.66
CA VAL A 278 -12.88 4.97 -20.96
C VAL A 278 -11.44 5.47 -20.90
N GLU A 279 -10.50 4.55 -21.06
CA GLU A 279 -9.07 4.82 -20.97
C GLU A 279 -8.45 5.00 -22.36
N PHE A 280 -7.56 6.00 -22.46
CA PHE A 280 -6.87 6.37 -23.69
C PHE A 280 -5.36 6.50 -23.45
N LEU A 281 -4.59 6.12 -24.44
CA LEU A 281 -3.19 6.50 -24.56
C LEU A 281 -3.09 7.70 -25.45
N ALA A 282 -2.60 8.82 -24.91
CA ALA A 282 -2.49 10.09 -25.61
C ALA A 282 -1.03 10.50 -25.82
N ALA A 283 -0.75 11.20 -26.90
CA ALA A 283 0.57 11.77 -27.20
C ALA A 283 0.58 13.30 -27.02
N ASP A 284 1.78 13.88 -26.92
CA ASP A 284 1.98 15.33 -26.71
C ASP A 284 1.39 16.21 -27.83
N ASP A 285 1.20 15.67 -29.02
CA ASP A 285 0.58 16.37 -30.14
C ASP A 285 -0.96 16.42 -30.06
N GLY A 286 -1.54 15.80 -29.02
CA GLY A 286 -2.97 15.72 -28.77
C GLY A 286 -3.68 14.56 -29.46
N SER A 287 -2.97 13.71 -30.21
CA SER A 287 -3.53 12.46 -30.68
C SER A 287 -3.77 11.50 -29.52
N PHE A 288 -4.86 10.72 -29.57
CA PHE A 288 -5.19 9.76 -28.55
C PHE A 288 -5.84 8.51 -29.14
N TYR A 289 -5.71 7.38 -28.43
CA TYR A 289 -6.16 6.08 -28.88
C TYR A 289 -6.80 5.32 -27.71
N PHE A 290 -7.92 4.68 -27.95
CA PHE A 290 -8.61 3.84 -26.99
C PHE A 290 -7.73 2.68 -26.53
N LEU A 291 -7.64 2.50 -25.21
CA LEU A 291 -6.95 1.37 -24.57
C LEU A 291 -7.95 0.30 -24.15
N GLU A 292 -8.84 0.66 -23.25
CA GLU A 292 -9.86 -0.22 -22.67
C GLU A 292 -10.99 0.61 -22.04
N MET A 293 -12.10 -0.05 -21.69
CA MET A 293 -13.15 0.54 -20.88
C MET A 293 -13.32 -0.28 -19.62
N ASN A 294 -13.12 0.34 -18.47
CA ASN A 294 -13.39 -0.27 -17.19
C ASN A 294 -14.88 -0.13 -16.86
N THR A 295 -15.56 -1.27 -16.70
CA THR A 295 -17.01 -1.35 -16.53
C THR A 295 -17.40 -1.28 -15.05
N ARG A 296 -16.78 -0.38 -14.30
CA ARG A 296 -16.91 -0.21 -12.85
C ARG A 296 -16.51 1.20 -12.41
N LEU A 297 -16.72 1.50 -11.14
CA LEU A 297 -16.11 2.67 -10.50
C LEU A 297 -14.59 2.50 -10.45
N GLN A 298 -13.83 3.56 -10.71
CA GLN A 298 -12.37 3.56 -10.61
C GLN A 298 -11.88 3.87 -9.19
N VAL A 299 -10.66 3.45 -8.88
CA VAL A 299 -9.99 3.76 -7.60
C VAL A 299 -9.88 5.27 -7.44
N GLU A 300 -9.45 5.97 -8.49
CA GLU A 300 -9.17 7.39 -8.58
C GLU A 300 -10.42 8.28 -8.80
N HIS A 301 -11.62 7.74 -8.62
CA HIS A 301 -12.86 8.55 -8.72
C HIS A 301 -12.90 9.79 -7.81
N PRO A 302 -12.20 9.83 -6.64
CA PRO A 302 -12.22 10.99 -5.76
C PRO A 302 -11.73 12.29 -6.40
N VAL A 303 -10.79 12.26 -7.36
CA VAL A 303 -10.33 13.49 -8.02
C VAL A 303 -11.40 14.07 -8.94
N THR A 304 -12.19 13.22 -9.60
CA THR A 304 -13.35 13.65 -10.37
C THR A 304 -14.46 14.20 -9.45
N GLU A 305 -14.75 13.51 -8.35
CA GLU A 305 -15.70 14.01 -7.35
C GLU A 305 -15.32 15.42 -6.88
N ALA A 306 -14.03 15.63 -6.55
CA ALA A 306 -13.54 16.90 -6.04
C ALA A 306 -13.61 18.04 -7.06
N THR A 307 -13.35 17.75 -8.33
CA THR A 307 -13.32 18.78 -9.40
C THR A 307 -14.70 19.03 -10.02
N CYS A 308 -15.59 18.03 -10.02
CA CYS A 308 -16.94 18.16 -10.59
C CYS A 308 -18.02 18.43 -9.51
N GLY A 309 -17.72 18.26 -8.23
CA GLY A 309 -18.66 18.48 -7.14
C GLY A 309 -19.76 17.41 -7.07
N LEU A 310 -19.45 16.15 -7.39
CA LEU A 310 -20.39 15.05 -7.49
C LEU A 310 -20.07 13.95 -6.47
N ASP A 311 -21.08 13.25 -6.00
CA ASP A 311 -20.95 11.95 -5.32
C ASP A 311 -21.19 10.83 -6.35
N LEU A 312 -20.11 10.25 -6.85
CA LEU A 312 -20.20 9.23 -7.93
C LEU A 312 -20.81 7.92 -7.44
N VAL A 313 -20.61 7.55 -6.18
CA VAL A 313 -21.29 6.39 -5.56
C VAL A 313 -22.78 6.68 -5.41
N GLY A 314 -23.13 7.91 -5.04
CA GLY A 314 -24.51 8.36 -4.99
C GLY A 314 -25.22 8.24 -6.33
N LEU A 315 -24.55 8.64 -7.43
CA LEU A 315 -25.06 8.47 -8.79
C LEU A 315 -25.26 6.99 -9.19
N GLN A 316 -24.34 6.10 -8.77
CA GLN A 316 -24.49 4.66 -9.02
C GLN A 316 -25.75 4.10 -8.33
N LEU A 317 -26.00 4.51 -7.09
CA LEU A 317 -27.21 4.12 -6.34
C LEU A 317 -28.50 4.64 -7.01
N ASP A 318 -28.50 5.91 -7.45
CA ASP A 318 -29.64 6.53 -8.13
C ASP A 318 -29.97 5.82 -9.45
N ILE A 319 -28.96 5.55 -10.27
CA ILE A 319 -29.14 4.84 -11.56
C ILE A 319 -29.62 3.41 -11.33
N ALA A 320 -29.06 2.70 -10.35
CA ALA A 320 -29.48 1.36 -9.99
C ALA A 320 -30.94 1.31 -9.47
N ALA A 321 -31.38 2.37 -8.79
CA ALA A 321 -32.77 2.56 -8.38
C ALA A 321 -33.72 2.97 -9.54
N GLY A 322 -33.16 3.18 -10.75
CA GLY A 322 -33.95 3.53 -11.95
C GLY A 322 -34.08 5.00 -12.24
N ALA A 323 -33.29 5.86 -11.56
CA ALA A 323 -33.27 7.29 -11.87
C ALA A 323 -32.66 7.56 -13.24
N ALA A 324 -33.23 8.52 -13.98
CA ALA A 324 -32.65 9.05 -15.19
C ALA A 324 -31.63 10.14 -14.87
N LEU A 325 -30.57 10.22 -15.68
CA LEU A 325 -29.59 11.29 -15.64
C LEU A 325 -30.23 12.62 -16.09
N GLY A 326 -29.98 13.67 -15.36
CA GLY A 326 -30.45 15.01 -15.71
C GLY A 326 -29.54 15.71 -16.73
N ALA A 327 -29.33 17.03 -16.56
CA ALA A 327 -28.37 17.76 -17.34
C ALA A 327 -26.93 17.33 -16.97
N GLU A 328 -26.07 17.17 -17.98
CA GLU A 328 -24.66 16.85 -17.78
C GLU A 328 -24.00 17.94 -16.91
N PRO A 329 -23.13 17.54 -15.97
CA PRO A 329 -22.40 18.50 -15.14
C PRO A 329 -21.54 19.45 -15.98
N GLY A 330 -21.30 20.66 -15.46
CA GLY A 330 -20.39 21.60 -16.08
C GLY A 330 -18.93 21.16 -16.01
N PRO A 331 -18.02 21.92 -16.65
CA PRO A 331 -16.60 21.58 -16.68
C PRO A 331 -15.99 21.50 -15.27
N PRO A 332 -14.92 20.69 -15.08
CA PRO A 332 -14.19 20.60 -13.83
C PRO A 332 -13.75 21.96 -13.29
N ARG A 333 -13.69 22.11 -11.96
CA ARG A 333 -13.28 23.33 -11.26
C ARG A 333 -12.14 23.03 -10.30
N GLY A 334 -11.11 23.91 -10.31
CA GLY A 334 -9.93 23.70 -9.46
C GLY A 334 -9.09 22.53 -9.96
N HIS A 335 -8.33 21.92 -9.04
CA HIS A 335 -7.45 20.79 -9.32
C HIS A 335 -7.45 19.83 -8.12
N ALA A 336 -7.45 18.56 -8.40
CA ALA A 336 -7.32 17.50 -7.40
C ALA A 336 -6.22 16.52 -7.80
N ILE A 337 -5.37 16.16 -6.86
CA ILE A 337 -4.31 15.17 -7.01
C ILE A 337 -4.54 14.10 -5.95
N GLU A 338 -4.68 12.87 -6.40
CA GLU A 338 -4.72 11.67 -5.56
C GLU A 338 -3.35 10.99 -5.58
N VAL A 339 -2.91 10.53 -4.44
CA VAL A 339 -1.78 9.60 -4.32
C VAL A 339 -2.23 8.34 -3.61
N ARG A 340 -1.76 7.19 -4.10
CA ARG A 340 -1.99 5.91 -3.45
C ARG A 340 -0.87 5.61 -2.48
N LEU A 341 -1.21 5.57 -1.19
CA LEU A 341 -0.28 5.14 -0.15
C LEU A 341 -0.25 3.62 -0.11
N TYR A 342 0.89 3.04 -0.45
CA TYR A 342 1.12 1.61 -0.45
C TYR A 342 2.11 1.19 0.63
N ALA A 343 1.91 -0.01 1.22
CA ALA A 343 2.91 -0.69 2.02
C ALA A 343 3.93 -1.38 1.10
N GLU A 344 4.77 -0.58 0.47
CA GLU A 344 5.82 -1.02 -0.46
C GLU A 344 7.04 -0.12 -0.28
N ASP A 345 8.24 -0.68 -0.50
CA ASP A 345 9.49 0.08 -0.48
C ASP A 345 9.99 0.35 -1.90
N PRO A 346 9.83 1.59 -2.42
CA PRO A 346 10.32 1.94 -3.76
C PRO A 346 11.84 1.86 -3.91
N ALA A 347 12.62 2.00 -2.82
CA ALA A 347 14.07 1.94 -2.86
C ALA A 347 14.58 0.49 -3.03
N GLU A 348 13.77 -0.50 -2.61
CA GLU A 348 14.04 -1.93 -2.71
C GLU A 348 13.15 -2.59 -3.78
N ASP A 349 13.13 -2.03 -5.00
CA ASP A 349 12.32 -2.50 -6.13
C ASP A 349 10.85 -2.75 -5.79
N TRP A 350 10.27 -1.88 -4.95
CA TRP A 350 8.87 -1.93 -4.56
C TRP A 350 8.47 -3.21 -3.82
N GLN A 351 9.37 -3.73 -3.00
CA GLN A 351 9.07 -4.90 -2.19
C GLN A 351 7.85 -4.64 -1.29
N PRO A 352 6.84 -5.52 -1.31
CA PRO A 352 5.67 -5.39 -0.46
C PRO A 352 6.06 -5.57 1.01
N GLN A 353 5.40 -4.81 1.85
CA GLN A 353 5.64 -4.77 3.29
C GLN A 353 4.39 -5.26 4.03
N SER A 354 4.58 -5.97 5.12
CA SER A 354 3.50 -6.42 5.99
C SER A 354 3.85 -6.21 7.47
N GLY A 355 2.85 -6.19 8.33
CA GLY A 355 3.06 -6.06 9.75
C GLY A 355 2.01 -5.19 10.43
N PRO A 356 2.11 -5.02 11.77
CA PRO A 356 1.17 -4.24 12.56
C PRO A 356 1.32 -2.75 12.27
N VAL A 357 0.19 -2.03 12.29
CA VAL A 357 0.11 -0.57 12.24
C VAL A 357 -0.24 -0.08 13.63
N THR A 358 0.72 0.50 14.34
CA THR A 358 0.52 0.96 15.72
C THR A 358 0.05 2.40 15.78
N ALA A 359 0.33 3.21 14.74
CA ALA A 359 -0.21 4.55 14.58
C ALA A 359 -0.49 4.86 13.11
N PHE A 360 -1.65 5.46 12.85
CA PHE A 360 -1.99 6.06 11.57
C PHE A 360 -2.96 7.22 11.78
N ALA A 361 -2.50 8.43 11.50
CA ALA A 361 -3.35 9.62 11.46
C ALA A 361 -2.82 10.62 10.42
N LEU A 362 -3.73 11.35 9.81
CA LEU A 362 -3.44 12.47 8.92
C LEU A 362 -4.10 13.73 9.49
N PRO A 363 -3.42 14.45 10.42
CA PRO A 363 -4.03 15.58 11.14
C PRO A 363 -4.50 16.71 10.24
N SER A 364 -3.92 16.83 9.04
CA SER A 364 -4.28 17.82 8.02
C SER A 364 -5.50 17.43 7.18
N ALA A 365 -6.01 16.20 7.28
CA ALA A 365 -7.20 15.79 6.57
C ALA A 365 -8.43 16.53 7.12
N ARG A 366 -9.12 17.22 6.21
CA ARG A 366 -10.34 17.96 6.54
C ARG A 366 -11.59 17.11 6.39
N THR A 367 -11.52 16.06 5.60
CA THR A 367 -12.63 15.15 5.32
C THR A 367 -12.12 13.74 5.02
N ALA A 368 -13.03 12.78 5.16
CA ALA A 368 -12.78 11.38 4.79
C ALA A 368 -13.97 10.86 3.97
N PHE A 369 -13.68 10.14 2.90
CA PHE A 369 -14.64 9.46 2.03
C PHE A 369 -15.70 10.34 1.36
N ARG A 370 -15.63 11.67 1.47
CA ARG A 370 -16.60 12.62 0.92
C ARG A 370 -15.96 13.96 0.58
N LEU A 371 -16.67 14.78 -0.18
CA LEU A 371 -16.26 16.14 -0.46
C LEU A 371 -16.29 17.00 0.80
N ALA A 372 -15.34 17.95 0.89
CA ALA A 372 -15.44 19.05 1.84
C ALA A 372 -16.25 20.20 1.24
N ASP A 373 -16.71 21.12 2.10
CA ASP A 373 -17.37 22.34 1.65
C ASP A 373 -16.41 23.16 0.77
N ALA A 374 -16.94 23.71 -0.32
CA ALA A 374 -16.15 24.42 -1.33
C ALA A 374 -15.51 25.71 -0.79
N GLY A 375 -14.32 26.03 -1.30
CA GLY A 375 -13.73 27.37 -1.20
C GLY A 375 -12.29 27.46 -0.73
N GLU A 376 -11.79 26.54 0.05
CA GLU A 376 -10.40 26.53 0.53
C GLU A 376 -9.68 25.24 0.13
N PRO A 377 -8.34 25.28 -0.05
CA PRO A 377 -7.56 24.06 -0.23
C PRO A 377 -7.78 23.09 0.95
N TYR A 378 -7.91 21.79 0.64
CA TYR A 378 -8.09 20.77 1.65
C TYR A 378 -7.44 19.44 1.24
N VAL A 379 -7.32 18.56 2.22
CA VAL A 379 -6.91 17.15 2.03
C VAL A 379 -8.06 16.25 2.44
N ARG A 380 -8.36 15.25 1.60
CA ARG A 380 -9.27 14.13 1.87
C ARG A 380 -8.45 12.87 2.11
N LEU A 381 -8.88 12.06 3.07
CA LEU A 381 -8.30 10.76 3.38
C LEU A 381 -9.34 9.66 3.19
N ASP A 382 -9.08 8.72 2.29
CA ASP A 382 -9.86 7.49 2.12
C ASP A 382 -8.99 6.30 2.51
N ALA A 383 -9.04 5.90 3.78
CA ALA A 383 -8.17 4.88 4.37
C ALA A 383 -8.87 3.53 4.52
N GLY A 384 -8.19 2.47 4.10
CA GLY A 384 -8.65 1.09 4.26
C GLY A 384 -8.26 0.45 5.59
N ILE A 385 -7.34 1.06 6.32
CA ILE A 385 -6.76 0.53 7.55
C ILE A 385 -6.75 1.60 8.65
N GLU A 386 -6.75 1.17 9.90
CA GLU A 386 -6.64 2.03 11.10
C GLU A 386 -5.52 1.55 12.03
N ALA A 387 -5.13 2.41 12.97
CA ALA A 387 -4.20 2.02 14.03
C ALA A 387 -4.77 0.83 14.83
N GLY A 388 -3.92 -0.14 15.12
CA GLY A 388 -4.28 -1.39 15.79
C GLY A 388 -4.61 -2.55 14.84
N GLU A 389 -4.65 -2.30 13.53
CA GLU A 389 -4.79 -3.33 12.49
C GLU A 389 -3.43 -3.77 11.96
N ALA A 390 -3.40 -4.75 11.06
CA ALA A 390 -2.18 -5.23 10.41
C ALA A 390 -2.33 -5.28 8.89
N ILE A 391 -1.26 -4.95 8.19
CA ILE A 391 -1.16 -5.16 6.74
C ILE A 391 -0.77 -6.61 6.53
N THR A 392 -1.62 -7.36 5.84
CA THR A 392 -1.44 -8.79 5.57
C THR A 392 -0.94 -9.03 4.16
N THR A 393 -0.40 -10.21 3.90
CA THR A 393 0.06 -10.65 2.58
C THR A 393 -1.05 -11.15 1.67
N PHE A 394 -2.30 -11.25 2.17
CA PHE A 394 -3.42 -11.85 1.44
C PHE A 394 -4.02 -10.92 0.39
N TYR A 395 -3.90 -9.60 0.58
CA TYR A 395 -4.60 -8.61 -0.23
C TYR A 395 -3.64 -7.55 -0.80
N ASP A 396 -4.20 -6.63 -1.59
CA ASP A 396 -3.46 -5.51 -2.16
C ASP A 396 -2.85 -4.63 -1.05
N PRO A 397 -1.59 -4.18 -1.20
CA PRO A 397 -0.87 -3.40 -0.19
C PRO A 397 -1.35 -1.95 -0.05
N MET A 398 -2.39 -1.51 -0.75
CA MET A 398 -2.90 -0.15 -0.67
C MET A 398 -3.49 0.15 0.70
N ILE A 399 -2.89 1.10 1.42
CA ILE A 399 -3.29 1.53 2.75
C ILE A 399 -4.42 2.56 2.67
N ALA A 400 -4.23 3.56 1.82
CA ALA A 400 -5.12 4.69 1.69
C ALA A 400 -4.93 5.42 0.36
N LYS A 401 -5.95 6.21 -0.02
CA LYS A 401 -5.87 7.28 -0.99
C LYS A 401 -5.84 8.60 -0.25
N ILE A 402 -4.92 9.49 -0.61
CA ILE A 402 -4.81 10.82 -0.02
C ILE A 402 -4.95 11.83 -1.14
N ILE A 403 -5.97 12.69 -1.05
CA ILE A 403 -6.35 13.57 -2.14
C ILE A 403 -6.16 15.02 -1.71
N GLY A 404 -5.27 15.74 -2.40
CA GLY A 404 -5.08 17.18 -2.25
C GLY A 404 -5.95 17.95 -3.24
N VAL A 405 -6.79 18.86 -2.74
CA VAL A 405 -7.73 19.64 -3.57
C VAL A 405 -7.45 21.12 -3.39
N ALA A 406 -7.34 21.87 -4.49
CA ALA A 406 -7.06 23.32 -4.45
C ALA A 406 -7.52 24.01 -5.74
N PRO A 407 -7.54 25.37 -5.77
CA PRO A 407 -7.83 26.12 -7.00
C PRO A 407 -6.82 25.92 -8.13
N THR A 408 -5.59 25.54 -7.81
CA THR A 408 -4.52 25.32 -8.79
C THR A 408 -3.71 24.07 -8.48
N ARG A 409 -3.15 23.44 -9.51
CA ARG A 409 -2.34 22.22 -9.43
C ARG A 409 -1.16 22.35 -8.46
N ARG A 410 -0.36 23.43 -8.56
CA ARG A 410 0.79 23.68 -7.66
C ARG A 410 0.36 23.81 -6.19
N VAL A 411 -0.81 24.37 -5.91
CA VAL A 411 -1.32 24.44 -4.53
C VAL A 411 -1.81 23.06 -4.06
N ALA A 412 -2.50 22.29 -4.92
CA ALA A 412 -2.91 20.93 -4.60
C ALA A 412 -1.71 20.03 -4.27
N ALA A 413 -0.66 20.05 -5.10
CA ALA A 413 0.59 19.33 -4.85
C ALA A 413 1.24 19.73 -3.51
N ARG A 414 1.31 21.04 -3.24
CA ARG A 414 1.93 21.58 -2.03
C ARG A 414 1.18 21.17 -0.76
N VAL A 415 -0.15 21.25 -0.72
CA VAL A 415 -0.92 20.88 0.46
C VAL A 415 -0.88 19.38 0.68
N LEU A 416 -0.88 18.58 -0.39
CA LEU A 416 -0.77 17.13 -0.33
C LEU A 416 0.62 16.69 0.18
N ALA A 417 1.70 17.29 -0.34
CA ALA A 417 3.05 17.02 0.14
C ALA A 417 3.23 17.42 1.61
N ALA A 418 2.62 18.53 2.05
CA ALA A 418 2.65 18.93 3.46
C ALA A 418 1.87 17.94 4.35
N ALA A 419 0.74 17.44 3.87
CA ALA A 419 -0.04 16.44 4.57
C ALA A 419 0.74 15.14 4.77
N LEU A 420 1.40 14.63 3.71
CA LEU A 420 2.23 13.43 3.77
C LEU A 420 3.40 13.60 4.75
N ARG A 421 4.07 14.77 4.78
CA ARG A 421 5.15 15.04 5.74
C ARG A 421 4.69 15.00 7.18
N THR A 422 3.47 15.47 7.47
CA THR A 422 2.89 15.50 8.82
C THR A 422 2.06 14.29 9.16
N MET A 423 2.00 13.31 8.27
CA MET A 423 1.31 12.02 8.49
C MET A 423 1.99 11.28 9.64
N GLN A 424 1.19 10.93 10.64
CA GLN A 424 1.61 10.12 11.77
C GLN A 424 1.48 8.65 11.39
N TRP A 425 2.61 8.01 11.15
CA TRP A 425 2.68 6.63 10.72
C TRP A 425 3.71 5.86 11.56
N ASP A 426 3.27 4.78 12.21
CA ASP A 426 4.13 3.78 12.85
C ASP A 426 3.63 2.39 12.43
N GLY A 427 4.34 1.78 11.50
CA GLY A 427 4.00 0.53 10.83
C GLY A 427 5.05 0.15 9.80
N PRO A 428 4.73 -0.79 8.89
CA PRO A 428 5.62 -1.19 7.79
C PRO A 428 6.06 -0.01 6.92
N VAL A 429 7.14 -0.18 6.16
CA VAL A 429 7.64 0.83 5.21
C VAL A 429 6.56 1.11 4.16
N THR A 430 6.44 2.39 3.78
CA THR A 430 5.48 2.86 2.77
C THR A 430 6.18 3.67 1.69
N ASN A 431 5.50 3.87 0.57
CA ASN A 431 5.96 4.74 -0.51
C ASN A 431 5.82 6.25 -0.22
N ALA A 432 5.43 6.67 0.99
CA ALA A 432 5.15 8.07 1.33
C ALA A 432 6.32 9.02 1.02
N ALA A 433 7.56 8.62 1.33
CA ALA A 433 8.73 9.44 1.04
C ALA A 433 8.94 9.69 -0.45
N MET A 434 8.69 8.68 -1.28
CA MET A 434 8.71 8.80 -2.74
C MET A 434 7.61 9.73 -3.22
N LEU A 435 6.38 9.60 -2.72
CA LEU A 435 5.25 10.48 -3.06
C LEU A 435 5.55 11.95 -2.75
N ILE A 436 6.20 12.23 -1.62
CA ILE A 436 6.63 13.59 -1.26
C ILE A 436 7.63 14.15 -2.28
N ARG A 437 8.57 13.31 -2.76
CA ARG A 437 9.55 13.72 -3.78
C ARG A 437 8.87 13.99 -5.13
N VAL A 438 7.97 13.11 -5.58
CA VAL A 438 7.19 13.31 -6.82
C VAL A 438 6.42 14.63 -6.76
N LEU A 439 5.70 14.91 -5.67
CA LEU A 439 4.93 16.14 -5.50
C LEU A 439 5.79 17.41 -5.43
N GLY A 440 7.10 17.28 -5.19
CA GLY A 440 8.07 18.37 -5.19
C GLY A 440 8.92 18.44 -6.45
N ASP A 441 8.86 17.46 -7.32
CA ASP A 441 9.64 17.38 -8.55
C ASP A 441 9.16 18.41 -9.59
N GLU A 442 10.10 19.11 -10.28
CA GLU A 442 9.75 20.18 -11.21
C GLU A 442 9.06 19.61 -12.46
N ALA A 443 9.46 18.45 -12.97
CA ALA A 443 8.79 17.81 -14.11
C ALA A 443 7.33 17.48 -13.76
N PHE A 444 7.06 16.94 -12.57
CA PHE A 444 5.69 16.80 -12.08
C PHE A 444 4.99 18.15 -12.01
N LEU A 445 5.58 19.17 -11.38
CA LEU A 445 4.97 20.49 -11.17
C LEU A 445 4.71 21.27 -12.46
N THR A 446 5.41 20.97 -13.56
CA THR A 446 5.17 21.55 -14.89
C THR A 446 4.19 20.74 -15.73
N GLY A 447 3.83 19.52 -15.31
CA GLY A 447 2.91 18.62 -16.02
C GLY A 447 3.60 17.79 -17.11
N GLU A 448 4.91 17.60 -17.00
CA GLU A 448 5.70 16.73 -17.85
C GLU A 448 5.61 15.29 -17.30
N THR A 449 4.39 14.75 -17.30
CA THR A 449 4.06 13.45 -16.73
C THR A 449 3.73 12.46 -17.85
N ALA A 450 4.63 11.51 -18.10
CA ALA A 450 4.40 10.43 -19.06
C ALA A 450 4.46 9.07 -18.36
N THR A 451 4.11 8.00 -19.06
CA THR A 451 4.21 6.62 -18.53
C THR A 451 5.66 6.21 -18.24
N THR A 452 6.63 6.93 -18.78
CA THR A 452 8.08 6.76 -18.55
C THR A 452 8.61 7.53 -17.33
N TYR A 453 7.77 8.28 -16.62
CA TYR A 453 8.17 9.21 -15.56
C TYR A 453 9.19 8.62 -14.56
N PHE A 454 8.94 7.45 -13.99
CA PHE A 454 9.88 6.85 -13.03
C PHE A 454 11.20 6.38 -13.66
N ALA A 455 11.21 6.06 -14.96
CA ALA A 455 12.43 5.72 -15.68
C ALA A 455 13.28 6.96 -15.99
N GLU A 456 12.64 8.08 -16.25
CA GLU A 456 13.28 9.37 -16.53
C GLU A 456 13.69 10.11 -15.25
N HIS A 457 13.00 9.87 -14.13
CA HIS A 457 13.23 10.49 -12.83
C HIS A 457 13.51 9.45 -11.72
N PRO A 458 14.56 8.60 -11.85
CA PRO A 458 14.87 7.57 -10.85
C PRO A 458 15.22 8.13 -9.47
N GLU A 459 15.64 9.40 -9.37
CA GLU A 459 15.95 10.10 -8.12
C GLU A 459 14.73 10.19 -7.18
N VAL A 460 13.50 10.23 -7.71
CA VAL A 460 12.30 10.27 -6.86
C VAL A 460 12.08 8.95 -6.09
N LEU A 461 12.64 7.84 -6.57
CA LEU A 461 12.54 6.53 -5.91
C LEU A 461 13.38 6.44 -4.63
N GLY A 462 14.38 7.32 -4.43
CA GLY A 462 15.09 7.44 -3.16
C GLY A 462 16.43 6.73 -3.06
N ALA A 463 16.99 6.24 -4.17
CA ALA A 463 18.27 5.54 -4.20
C ALA A 463 19.50 6.39 -3.78
N GLN A 464 19.36 7.70 -3.61
CA GLN A 464 20.48 8.61 -3.28
C GLN A 464 20.63 8.90 -1.78
N GLY A 465 19.79 8.29 -0.92
CA GLY A 465 19.80 8.52 0.52
C GLY A 465 19.20 9.89 0.93
N PRO A 466 19.01 10.13 2.24
CA PRO A 466 18.37 11.34 2.74
C PRO A 466 19.29 12.56 2.62
N ASP A 467 18.71 13.70 2.26
CA ASP A 467 19.39 14.98 2.18
C ASP A 467 19.73 15.55 3.59
N ASP A 468 20.52 16.62 3.64
CA ASP A 468 20.94 17.25 4.90
C ASP A 468 19.78 17.79 5.74
N ARG A 469 18.65 18.17 5.12
CA ARG A 469 17.45 18.60 5.83
C ARG A 469 16.81 17.41 6.56
N VAL A 470 16.62 16.31 5.89
CA VAL A 470 16.07 15.07 6.47
C VAL A 470 16.97 14.55 7.59
N ARG A 471 18.30 14.57 7.40
CA ARG A 471 19.28 14.17 8.42
C ARG A 471 19.19 15.06 9.68
N ARG A 472 19.03 16.36 9.49
CA ARG A 472 18.90 17.35 10.57
C ARG A 472 17.60 17.14 11.36
N GLU A 473 16.48 17.06 10.66
CA GLU A 473 15.15 16.85 11.26
C GLU A 473 15.10 15.53 12.02
N ALA A 474 15.61 14.45 11.43
CA ALA A 474 15.74 13.15 12.09
C ALA A 474 16.56 13.23 13.41
N GLY A 475 17.68 13.93 13.39
CA GLY A 475 18.50 14.15 14.59
C GLY A 475 17.76 14.92 15.69
N TRP A 476 17.04 15.98 15.33
CA TRP A 476 16.25 16.76 16.28
C TRP A 476 15.08 15.95 16.85
N MET A 477 14.41 15.16 16.04
CA MET A 477 13.33 14.27 16.49
C MET A 477 13.85 13.20 17.44
N ALA A 478 15.01 12.60 17.13
CA ALA A 478 15.66 11.65 18.04
C ALA A 478 16.04 12.29 19.38
N ALA A 479 16.56 13.53 19.36
CA ALA A 479 16.87 14.28 20.58
C ALA A 479 15.60 14.60 21.39
N ALA A 480 14.53 15.04 20.74
CA ALA A 480 13.25 15.31 21.38
C ALA A 480 12.68 14.06 22.05
N ALA A 481 12.69 12.90 21.34
CA ALA A 481 12.24 11.64 21.90
C ALA A 481 13.05 11.20 23.12
N ALA A 482 14.39 11.31 23.05
CA ALA A 482 15.27 10.95 24.16
C ALA A 482 15.03 11.82 25.40
N LEU A 483 14.86 13.12 25.23
CA LEU A 483 14.58 14.07 26.29
C LEU A 483 13.20 13.88 26.90
N ALA A 484 12.16 13.69 26.08
CA ALA A 484 10.79 13.43 26.54
C ALA A 484 10.71 12.15 27.37
N GLN A 485 11.35 11.08 26.91
CA GLN A 485 11.40 9.83 27.66
C GLN A 485 12.15 9.98 28.99
N ALA A 486 13.26 10.72 29.01
CA ALA A 486 13.97 10.98 30.25
C ALA A 486 13.11 11.79 31.24
N ALA A 487 12.34 12.77 30.77
CA ALA A 487 11.38 13.52 31.57
C ALA A 487 10.23 12.64 32.09
N ALA A 488 9.72 11.71 31.27
CA ALA A 488 8.71 10.76 31.69
C ALA A 488 9.19 9.85 32.83
N VAL A 489 10.44 9.37 32.75
CA VAL A 489 11.08 8.60 33.84
C VAL A 489 11.18 9.44 35.10
N GLU A 490 11.62 10.72 35.04
CA GLU A 490 11.66 11.62 36.20
C GLU A 490 10.28 11.86 36.81
N ALA A 491 9.21 11.92 35.94
CA ALA A 491 7.84 12.12 36.38
C ALA A 491 7.19 10.84 36.93
N GLY A 492 7.87 9.69 36.90
CA GLY A 492 7.33 8.41 37.32
C GLY A 492 6.23 7.87 36.38
N GLN A 493 6.21 8.31 35.13
CA GLN A 493 5.26 7.84 34.12
C GLN A 493 5.76 6.55 33.46
N PRO A 494 4.88 5.62 33.05
CA PRO A 494 5.27 4.43 32.30
C PRO A 494 5.87 4.85 30.95
N THR A 495 7.05 4.34 30.64
CA THR A 495 7.79 4.69 29.42
C THR A 495 7.53 3.76 28.25
N GLY A 496 6.55 2.88 28.35
CA GLY A 496 6.19 1.92 27.30
C GLY A 496 7.16 0.74 27.12
N LEU A 497 8.38 0.86 27.64
CA LEU A 497 9.48 -0.08 27.33
C LEU A 497 9.79 -1.12 28.43
N SER A 498 9.17 -1.07 29.61
CA SER A 498 9.56 -1.91 30.74
C SER A 498 8.55 -2.94 31.22
N ASP A 499 7.32 -2.96 30.71
CA ASP A 499 6.25 -3.80 31.26
C ASP A 499 5.57 -4.76 30.26
N MET A 500 6.13 -4.93 29.08
CA MET A 500 5.70 -6.03 28.19
C MET A 500 6.60 -7.26 28.42
N PRO A 501 6.05 -8.40 28.78
CA PRO A 501 6.82 -9.64 28.76
C PRO A 501 7.25 -9.88 27.30
N VAL A 502 8.56 -10.02 27.09
CA VAL A 502 9.13 -10.47 25.81
C VAL A 502 8.43 -11.78 25.48
N PRO A 503 7.67 -11.89 24.38
CA PRO A 503 7.14 -13.18 23.98
C PRO A 503 8.33 -14.07 23.66
N ALA A 504 8.42 -15.22 24.32
CA ALA A 504 9.41 -16.23 23.99
C ALA A 504 9.22 -16.63 22.51
N PRO A 505 10.31 -16.74 21.72
CA PRO A 505 10.22 -17.21 20.35
C PRO A 505 9.61 -18.61 20.36
N GLY A 506 8.43 -18.77 19.78
CA GLY A 506 7.84 -20.09 19.55
C GLY A 506 6.45 -20.39 20.12
N SER A 507 5.62 -19.42 20.52
CA SER A 507 4.27 -19.73 21.01
C SER A 507 3.17 -18.96 20.28
N ILE A 508 2.96 -19.27 19.00
CA ILE A 508 1.66 -19.09 18.35
C ILE A 508 1.21 -20.47 17.91
N ALA A 509 0.62 -21.21 18.81
CA ALA A 509 -0.23 -22.35 18.49
C ALA A 509 -1.20 -22.59 19.64
N ALA A 510 -2.47 -22.78 19.25
CA ALA A 510 -3.58 -23.33 20.00
C ALA A 510 -4.28 -22.42 21.02
N GLY A 511 -5.46 -21.98 20.62
CA GLY A 511 -6.50 -21.55 21.53
C GLY A 511 -6.86 -22.69 22.49
N GLU A 512 -6.67 -22.41 23.77
CA GLU A 512 -7.37 -23.13 24.82
C GLU A 512 -7.78 -22.20 25.96
N ARG A 513 -9.01 -22.35 26.35
CA ARG A 513 -9.68 -21.68 27.45
C ARG A 513 -8.89 -21.95 28.74
N ALA A 514 -8.46 -20.94 29.42
CA ALA A 514 -7.99 -21.05 30.76
C ALA A 514 -8.66 -20.07 31.70
N GLY A 515 -9.73 -20.52 32.34
CA GLY A 515 -10.05 -20.09 33.66
C GLY A 515 -9.03 -20.70 34.60
N GLY A 516 -7.94 -20.01 34.88
CA GLY A 516 -6.92 -20.40 35.86
C GLY A 516 -6.80 -19.28 36.89
N GLN A 517 -7.10 -19.61 38.14
CA GLN A 517 -6.81 -18.77 39.29
C GLN A 517 -5.31 -18.46 39.33
N ARG A 518 -4.98 -17.18 39.28
CA ARG A 518 -3.60 -16.70 39.48
C ARG A 518 -3.15 -17.11 40.89
N SER A 519 -1.95 -17.68 41.02
CA SER A 519 -1.40 -18.04 42.30
C SER A 519 -1.19 -16.81 43.17
N GLY A 520 -1.35 -16.96 44.50
CA GLY A 520 -1.23 -15.81 45.43
C GLY A 520 0.14 -15.12 45.43
N GLU A 521 1.19 -15.77 44.86
CA GLU A 521 2.55 -15.19 44.75
C GLU A 521 2.62 -14.11 43.65
N ASP A 522 1.93 -14.26 42.52
CA ASP A 522 1.88 -13.26 41.46
C ASP A 522 1.09 -12.01 41.89
N ALA A 523 0.04 -12.22 42.69
CA ALA A 523 -0.74 -11.11 43.25
C ALA A 523 0.06 -10.35 44.31
N LEU A 524 0.90 -11.03 45.09
CA LEU A 524 1.77 -10.42 46.10
C LEU A 524 2.92 -9.64 45.44
N ALA A 525 3.52 -10.17 44.39
CA ALA A 525 4.55 -9.45 43.61
C ALA A 525 4.02 -8.15 42.99
N LEU A 526 2.79 -8.16 42.46
CA LEU A 526 2.13 -6.99 41.90
C LEU A 526 1.74 -5.98 42.99
N ALA A 527 1.30 -6.44 44.15
CA ALA A 527 0.97 -5.59 45.30
C ALA A 527 2.22 -4.91 45.92
N ILE A 528 3.32 -5.64 46.01
CA ILE A 528 4.61 -5.10 46.52
C ILE A 528 5.17 -4.06 45.55
N ALA A 529 4.96 -4.22 44.24
CA ALA A 529 5.35 -3.25 43.21
C ALA A 529 4.48 -1.97 43.27
N ARG A 530 3.20 -2.07 43.71
CA ARG A 530 2.27 -0.95 43.84
C ARG A 530 2.46 -0.12 45.10
N ASP A 531 2.82 -0.74 46.21
CA ASP A 531 2.85 -0.09 47.54
C ASP A 531 4.27 0.41 47.96
N ASN A 532 5.28 0.18 47.13
CA ASN A 532 6.61 0.71 47.38
C ASN A 532 7.01 1.66 46.24
N PRO A 533 6.64 2.97 46.33
CA PRO A 533 7.15 3.94 45.39
C PRO A 533 8.65 4.04 45.62
N ARG A 534 9.42 3.21 44.90
CA ARG A 534 10.87 3.46 44.80
C ARG A 534 10.97 4.89 44.27
N PRO A 535 11.63 5.82 44.98
CA PRO A 535 11.89 7.11 44.41
C PRO A 535 12.61 6.84 43.10
N HIS A 536 11.93 7.14 41.97
CA HIS A 536 12.56 7.07 40.66
C HIS A 536 13.71 8.08 40.69
N ILE A 537 14.91 7.61 40.89
CA ILE A 537 16.12 8.41 40.83
C ILE A 537 16.44 8.61 39.36
N GLY A 538 15.45 9.17 38.62
CA GLY A 538 15.56 9.39 37.20
C GLY A 538 16.78 10.26 36.93
N GLY A 539 17.69 9.77 36.09
CA GLY A 539 18.87 10.53 35.71
C GLY A 539 19.91 10.84 36.81
N TRP A 540 19.65 10.46 38.09
CA TRP A 540 20.61 10.67 39.18
C TRP A 540 21.79 9.73 39.03
N ARG A 541 23.00 10.26 39.00
CA ARG A 541 24.25 9.51 39.01
C ARG A 541 25.18 10.04 40.13
N LEU A 542 25.98 9.13 40.66
CA LEU A 542 26.95 9.48 41.71
C LEU A 542 28.00 10.50 41.24
N PHE A 543 28.25 10.54 39.92
CA PHE A 543 29.17 11.47 39.26
C PHE A 543 28.43 12.21 38.14
N HIS A 544 28.38 13.53 38.22
CA HIS A 544 27.60 14.43 37.33
C HIS A 544 28.23 14.70 35.97
N THR A 545 29.24 13.95 35.54
CA THR A 545 30.04 14.28 34.36
C THR A 545 29.74 13.46 33.13
N ASP A 546 28.96 12.37 33.21
CA ASP A 546 28.73 11.47 32.10
C ASP A 546 27.42 11.74 31.37
N TRP A 547 27.52 11.67 30.07
CA TRP A 547 26.37 11.69 29.16
C TRP A 547 25.59 10.38 29.18
N THR A 548 24.26 10.46 29.19
CA THR A 548 23.40 9.35 28.88
C THR A 548 23.29 9.28 27.38
N ARG A 549 23.68 8.16 26.74
CA ARG A 549 23.61 7.99 25.30
C ARG A 549 22.57 6.94 24.96
N ARG A 550 21.81 7.23 23.91
CA ARG A 550 20.83 6.32 23.31
C ARG A 550 20.99 6.34 21.80
N SER A 551 20.82 5.17 21.19
CA SER A 551 20.80 5.05 19.74
C SER A 551 19.36 4.80 19.28
N ALA A 552 18.99 5.44 18.19
CA ALA A 552 17.66 5.34 17.59
C ALA A 552 17.80 5.23 16.08
N ARG A 553 16.81 4.59 15.46
CA ARG A 553 16.62 4.63 14.01
C ARG A 553 15.40 5.50 13.71
N VAL A 554 15.57 6.50 12.85
CA VAL A 554 14.52 7.43 12.43
C VAL A 554 14.71 7.75 10.94
N ALA A 555 13.67 7.66 10.14
CA ALA A 555 13.73 7.85 8.68
C ALA A 555 14.85 7.02 8.01
N GLY A 556 15.08 5.78 8.46
CA GLY A 556 16.15 4.91 7.95
C GLY A 556 17.56 5.25 8.43
N LEU A 557 17.75 6.36 9.19
CA LEU A 557 19.03 6.81 9.71
C LEU A 557 19.24 6.36 11.14
N GLU A 558 20.48 5.98 11.48
CA GLU A 558 20.87 5.75 12.87
C GLU A 558 21.43 7.05 13.47
N ALA A 559 20.84 7.45 14.61
CA ALA A 559 21.27 8.60 15.38
C ALA A 559 21.64 8.18 16.80
N GLN A 560 22.81 8.59 17.26
CA GLN A 560 23.20 8.43 18.67
C GLN A 560 23.06 9.77 19.37
N ILE A 561 22.18 9.84 20.38
CA ILE A 561 21.88 11.05 21.14
C ILE A 561 22.48 10.96 22.53
N GLY A 562 23.35 11.90 22.84
CA GLY A 562 23.87 12.13 24.19
C GLY A 562 23.12 13.26 24.90
N TYR A 563 22.68 13.03 26.12
CA TYR A 563 22.00 14.05 26.91
C TYR A 563 22.35 13.91 28.40
N ARG A 564 22.21 15.01 29.17
CA ARG A 564 22.37 15.00 30.64
C ARG A 564 21.41 15.98 31.28
N ARG A 565 21.10 15.69 32.56
CA ARG A 565 20.32 16.57 33.44
C ARG A 565 21.22 17.51 34.17
N LEU A 566 20.94 18.79 34.10
CA LEU A 566 21.58 19.85 34.89
C LEU A 566 20.60 20.42 35.93
N ARG A 567 21.12 21.20 36.94
CA ARG A 567 20.24 21.85 37.91
C ARG A 567 19.23 22.81 37.32
N GLY A 568 19.53 23.40 36.14
CA GLY A 568 18.69 24.39 35.46
C GLY A 568 17.96 23.87 34.25
N GLY A 569 18.09 22.60 33.87
CA GLY A 569 17.48 22.10 32.65
C GLY A 569 18.16 20.85 32.10
N TRP A 570 18.06 20.66 30.81
CA TRP A 570 18.66 19.56 30.07
C TRP A 570 19.69 20.09 29.08
N GLU A 571 20.70 19.30 28.79
CA GLU A 571 21.74 19.61 27.81
C GLU A 571 21.94 18.41 26.86
N LEU A 572 22.17 18.71 25.59
CA LEU A 572 22.54 17.72 24.57
C LEU A 572 24.07 17.71 24.43
N GLU A 573 24.64 16.52 24.21
CA GLU A 573 26.06 16.31 24.00
C GLU A 573 26.48 16.93 22.67
N PRO A 574 27.44 17.87 22.63
CA PRO A 574 27.93 18.47 21.40
C PRO A 574 28.43 17.40 20.40
N GLY A 575 28.10 17.54 19.15
CA GLY A 575 28.55 16.64 18.07
C GLY A 575 27.82 15.31 17.95
N THR A 576 26.79 15.04 18.77
CA THR A 576 25.96 13.83 18.61
C THR A 576 24.82 14.00 17.61
N LEU A 577 24.50 15.23 17.23
CA LEU A 577 23.50 15.50 16.20
C LEU A 577 24.14 15.51 14.82
N PRO A 578 23.45 14.99 13.77
CA PRO A 578 24.04 14.73 12.46
C PRO A 578 24.59 15.92 11.69
N VAL A 579 24.25 17.14 12.04
CA VAL A 579 24.72 18.35 11.34
C VAL A 579 25.24 19.35 12.36
N GLY A 580 26.42 19.19 12.86
CA GLY A 580 27.31 20.11 13.63
C GLY A 580 26.79 21.41 14.26
N GLU A 581 25.47 21.60 14.28
CA GLU A 581 24.79 22.77 14.80
C GLU A 581 24.66 22.68 16.35
N ALA A 582 24.90 23.78 17.05
CA ALA A 582 24.60 23.88 18.46
C ALA A 582 23.07 23.94 18.64
N VAL A 583 22.51 22.92 19.30
CA VAL A 583 21.08 22.85 19.61
C VAL A 583 20.91 23.10 21.13
N GLU A 584 20.14 24.11 21.47
CA GLU A 584 19.76 24.45 22.83
C GLU A 584 18.44 23.77 23.20
N VAL A 585 18.38 23.20 24.41
CA VAL A 585 17.14 22.63 24.95
C VAL A 585 16.39 23.74 25.70
N VAL A 586 15.27 24.19 25.13
CA VAL A 586 14.47 25.30 25.68
C VAL A 586 13.49 24.80 26.75
N ALA A 587 12.75 23.73 26.46
CA ALA A 587 11.77 23.14 27.36
C ALA A 587 11.65 21.63 27.11
N VAL A 588 11.40 20.88 28.19
CA VAL A 588 11.20 19.43 28.14
C VAL A 588 10.06 19.02 29.06
N ALA A 589 9.08 18.35 28.48
CA ALA A 589 8.02 17.65 29.17
C ALA A 589 7.91 16.21 28.61
N PRO A 590 7.23 15.28 29.28
CA PRO A 590 7.10 13.89 28.84
C PRO A 590 6.48 13.70 27.43
N SER A 591 5.65 14.64 27.00
CA SER A 591 4.96 14.58 25.70
C SER A 591 5.30 15.73 24.75
N GLU A 592 6.16 16.67 25.17
CA GLU A 592 6.52 17.84 24.37
C GLU A 592 7.94 18.30 24.67
N VAL A 593 8.73 18.57 23.63
CA VAL A 593 10.08 19.13 23.74
C VAL A 593 10.23 20.31 22.82
N THR A 594 10.83 21.41 23.31
CA THR A 594 11.19 22.56 22.48
C THR A 594 12.71 22.66 22.38
N LEU A 595 13.22 22.63 21.16
CA LEU A 595 14.62 22.80 20.82
C LEU A 595 14.82 24.11 20.07
N ARG A 596 16.00 24.75 20.23
CA ARG A 596 16.37 25.95 19.46
C ARG A 596 17.70 25.70 18.75
N ALA A 597 17.73 25.93 17.45
CA ALA A 597 18.93 25.88 16.61
C ALA A 597 18.99 27.10 15.71
N ALA A 598 20.16 27.72 15.61
CA ALA A 598 20.37 28.93 14.80
C ALA A 598 19.33 30.06 15.09
N GLY A 599 18.84 30.14 16.33
CA GLY A 599 17.84 31.13 16.75
C GLY A 599 16.38 30.75 16.43
N VAL A 600 16.13 29.63 15.77
CA VAL A 600 14.79 29.12 15.43
C VAL A 600 14.35 28.12 16.48
N GLU A 601 13.17 28.32 17.08
CA GLU A 601 12.55 27.37 18.01
C GLU A 601 11.66 26.38 17.24
N CYS A 602 11.90 25.09 17.50
CA CYS A 602 11.09 23.99 16.98
C CYS A 602 10.47 23.24 18.17
N ARG A 603 9.15 23.05 18.12
CA ARG A 603 8.37 22.29 19.10
C ARG A 603 8.06 20.92 18.55
N PHE A 604 8.31 19.90 19.35
CA PHE A 604 8.07 18.50 19.01
C PHE A 604 7.09 17.90 20.00
N ALA A 605 5.99 17.36 19.51
CA ALA A 605 5.14 16.46 20.28
C ALA A 605 5.73 15.05 20.21
N VAL A 606 5.77 14.35 21.35
CA VAL A 606 6.36 13.01 21.47
C VAL A 606 5.31 12.07 22.07
N GLN A 607 4.97 11.03 21.33
CA GLN A 607 4.08 9.96 21.77
C GLN A 607 4.89 8.66 21.87
N PRO A 608 5.02 8.06 23.05
CA PRO A 608 5.69 6.77 23.20
C PRO A 608 4.97 5.67 22.42
N THR A 609 5.74 4.78 21.77
CA THR A 609 5.25 3.54 21.14
C THR A 609 5.94 2.33 21.77
N ALA A 610 5.52 1.12 21.43
CA ALA A 610 6.10 -0.11 21.97
C ALA A 610 7.60 -0.26 21.65
N SER A 611 8.03 0.18 20.47
CA SER A 611 9.41 0.07 19.98
C SER A 611 10.23 1.37 20.15
N GLY A 612 9.56 2.52 20.39
CA GLY A 612 10.23 3.81 20.38
C GLY A 612 9.36 5.00 20.70
N ALA A 613 9.16 5.88 19.74
CA ALA A 613 8.27 7.03 19.83
C ALA A 613 7.83 7.50 18.44
N LEU A 614 6.62 8.05 18.37
CA LEU A 614 6.17 8.89 17.26
C LEU A 614 6.46 10.33 17.62
N VAL A 615 7.25 11.01 16.82
CA VAL A 615 7.63 12.41 17.03
C VAL A 615 7.09 13.27 15.92
N SER A 616 6.41 14.35 16.26
CA SER A 616 5.82 15.25 15.28
C SER A 616 6.13 16.72 15.59
N SER A 617 6.35 17.48 14.53
CA SER A 617 6.46 18.94 14.51
C SER A 617 5.34 19.51 13.62
N PRO A 618 5.17 20.83 13.54
CA PRO A 618 4.22 21.42 12.60
C PRO A 618 4.49 21.11 11.10
N THR A 619 5.68 20.65 10.77
CA THR A 619 6.13 20.45 9.39
C THR A 619 6.49 19.01 9.04
N GLU A 620 6.68 18.15 10.04
CA GLU A 620 7.19 16.78 9.85
C GLU A 620 6.69 15.87 10.97
N ALA A 621 6.45 14.58 10.66
CA ALA A 621 6.22 13.55 11.66
C ALA A 621 6.99 12.28 11.26
N GLN A 622 7.61 11.61 12.24
CA GLN A 622 8.40 10.40 12.03
C GLN A 622 8.22 9.42 13.20
N ALA A 623 8.14 8.14 12.88
CA ALA A 623 8.32 7.09 13.87
C ALA A 623 9.82 6.86 14.10
N LEU A 624 10.17 6.65 15.36
CA LEU A 624 11.51 6.40 15.82
C LEU A 624 11.53 5.05 16.56
N ALA A 625 12.46 4.19 16.23
CA ALA A 625 12.72 2.95 16.94
C ALA A 625 14.01 3.06 17.78
N TRP A 626 13.94 2.67 19.06
CA TRP A 626 15.13 2.58 19.88
C TRP A 626 15.96 1.36 19.50
N LEU A 627 17.25 1.56 19.25
CA LEU A 627 18.17 0.46 19.04
C LEU A 627 18.56 -0.16 20.39
N PRO A 628 18.65 -1.50 20.47
CA PRO A 628 19.07 -2.19 21.69
C PRO A 628 20.50 -1.77 22.05
N ARG A 629 20.75 -1.61 23.35
CA ARG A 629 22.08 -1.21 23.86
C ARG A 629 23.13 -2.31 23.71
N TYR A 630 22.68 -3.56 23.63
CA TYR A 630 23.51 -4.74 23.45
C TYR A 630 22.95 -5.56 22.28
N SER A 631 23.81 -5.99 21.38
CA SER A 631 23.44 -6.96 20.35
C SER A 631 23.13 -8.32 21.00
N ASP A 632 22.08 -8.97 20.55
CA ASP A 632 21.84 -10.37 20.90
C ASP A 632 22.80 -11.25 20.06
N PRO A 633 23.74 -11.99 20.69
CA PRO A 633 24.64 -12.85 19.93
C PRO A 633 23.91 -13.96 19.14
N ALA A 634 22.66 -14.29 19.55
CA ALA A 634 21.83 -15.26 18.83
C ALA A 634 21.18 -14.70 17.56
N ALA A 635 21.19 -13.37 17.37
CA ALA A 635 20.67 -12.70 16.20
C ALA A 635 21.71 -12.54 15.07
N GLU A 636 22.96 -12.93 15.28
CA GLU A 636 23.96 -12.92 14.22
C GLU A 636 23.63 -14.01 13.21
N ALA A 637 23.37 -13.60 11.96
CA ALA A 637 23.10 -14.55 10.88
C ALA A 637 24.33 -15.45 10.66
N VAL A 638 24.10 -16.75 10.67
CA VAL A 638 25.16 -17.72 10.32
C VAL A 638 25.58 -17.44 8.87
N PRO A 639 26.89 -17.37 8.54
CA PRO A 639 27.33 -17.20 7.17
C PRO A 639 26.69 -18.25 6.24
N GLY A 640 26.17 -17.79 5.09
CA GLY A 640 25.42 -18.65 4.15
C GLY A 640 23.94 -18.80 4.48
N SER A 641 23.41 -18.12 5.50
CA SER A 641 21.96 -18.06 5.79
C SER A 641 21.25 -17.17 4.79
N LEU A 642 20.21 -17.70 4.15
CA LEU A 642 19.31 -16.94 3.29
C LEU A 642 18.03 -16.65 4.04
N LEU A 643 17.69 -15.38 4.11
CA LEU A 643 16.50 -14.87 4.78
C LEU A 643 15.44 -14.51 3.73
N ALA A 644 14.17 -14.66 4.07
CA ALA A 644 13.08 -14.19 3.23
C ALA A 644 13.14 -12.64 3.14
N PRO A 645 13.31 -12.06 1.95
CA PRO A 645 13.40 -10.60 1.78
C PRO A 645 12.03 -9.91 1.90
N MET A 646 10.96 -10.69 1.75
CA MET A 646 9.58 -10.24 1.81
C MET A 646 8.71 -11.30 2.46
N PRO A 647 7.58 -10.93 3.06
CA PRO A 647 6.62 -11.91 3.55
C PRO A 647 5.89 -12.55 2.37
N GLY A 648 5.43 -13.79 2.49
CA GLY A 648 4.67 -14.41 1.41
C GLY A 648 4.50 -15.92 1.55
N THR A 649 3.87 -16.52 0.55
CA THR A 649 3.68 -17.97 0.46
C THR A 649 4.73 -18.58 -0.46
N VAL A 650 5.39 -19.62 -0.03
CA VAL A 650 6.34 -20.38 -0.87
C VAL A 650 5.56 -21.13 -1.95
N ILE A 651 5.68 -20.69 -3.19
CA ILE A 651 4.95 -21.28 -4.32
C ILE A 651 5.72 -22.37 -5.04
N ARG A 652 7.05 -22.34 -4.98
CA ARG A 652 7.91 -23.29 -5.68
C ARG A 652 9.24 -23.48 -4.96
N LEU A 653 9.71 -24.73 -4.92
CA LEU A 653 11.06 -25.10 -4.49
C LEU A 653 11.83 -25.54 -5.72
N GLU A 654 12.99 -24.91 -6.00
CA GLU A 654 13.78 -25.15 -7.21
C GLU A 654 15.10 -25.90 -6.92
N ALA A 655 15.51 -25.97 -5.64
CA ALA A 655 16.66 -26.72 -5.16
C ALA A 655 16.30 -27.67 -4.00
N ARG A 656 17.15 -28.67 -3.76
CA ARG A 656 16.95 -29.69 -2.71
C ARG A 656 18.12 -29.69 -1.73
N VAL A 657 17.82 -30.06 -0.48
CA VAL A 657 18.87 -30.26 0.54
C VAL A 657 19.87 -31.30 0.05
N GLY A 658 21.16 -30.99 0.17
CA GLY A 658 22.29 -31.78 -0.34
C GLY A 658 22.69 -31.45 -1.79
N GLU A 659 21.97 -30.57 -2.48
CA GLU A 659 22.31 -30.14 -3.83
C GLU A 659 23.42 -29.09 -3.79
N ARG A 660 24.37 -29.16 -4.73
CA ARG A 660 25.37 -28.11 -4.95
C ARG A 660 24.75 -27.02 -5.80
N VAL A 661 24.82 -25.78 -5.32
CA VAL A 661 24.26 -24.59 -5.97
C VAL A 661 25.35 -23.61 -6.34
N GLU A 662 25.13 -22.86 -7.41
CA GLU A 662 26.02 -21.78 -7.87
C GLU A 662 25.48 -20.44 -7.38
N ALA A 663 26.37 -19.43 -7.27
CA ALA A 663 25.93 -18.06 -6.97
C ALA A 663 24.95 -17.56 -8.06
N GLY A 664 23.82 -17.02 -7.64
CA GLY A 664 22.74 -16.59 -8.53
C GLY A 664 21.75 -17.71 -8.92
N GLN A 665 21.98 -18.97 -8.54
CA GLN A 665 21.04 -20.05 -8.83
C GLN A 665 19.74 -19.88 -8.06
N PRO A 666 18.56 -20.03 -8.71
CA PRO A 666 17.26 -20.04 -8.03
C PRO A 666 17.16 -21.19 -7.03
N LEU A 667 16.62 -20.92 -5.84
CA LEU A 667 16.41 -21.91 -4.79
C LEU A 667 14.94 -22.15 -4.46
N LEU A 668 14.17 -21.08 -4.38
CA LEU A 668 12.74 -21.12 -4.14
C LEU A 668 12.09 -19.82 -4.62
N SER A 669 10.79 -19.83 -4.87
CA SER A 669 9.98 -18.67 -5.21
C SER A 669 8.92 -18.43 -4.15
N ILE A 670 8.77 -17.17 -3.74
CA ILE A 670 7.75 -16.68 -2.78
C ILE A 670 6.77 -15.79 -3.55
N GLU A 671 5.48 -15.95 -3.32
CA GLU A 671 4.45 -15.04 -3.82
C GLU A 671 3.83 -14.26 -2.66
N ALA A 672 3.73 -12.95 -2.82
CA ALA A 672 2.95 -12.06 -1.96
C ALA A 672 2.29 -10.97 -2.78
N MET A 673 1.04 -10.61 -2.47
CA MET A 673 0.36 -9.44 -3.04
C MET A 673 0.45 -9.38 -4.57
N LYS A 674 0.29 -10.53 -5.27
CA LYS A 674 0.38 -10.69 -6.73
C LYS A 674 1.79 -10.53 -7.33
N MET A 675 2.84 -10.50 -6.50
CA MET A 675 4.23 -10.47 -6.95
C MET A 675 4.92 -11.78 -6.62
N GLU A 676 5.65 -12.32 -7.59
CA GLU A 676 6.53 -13.48 -7.41
C GLU A 676 7.97 -13.00 -7.26
N HIS A 677 8.64 -13.44 -6.20
CA HIS A 677 10.05 -13.17 -5.96
C HIS A 677 10.82 -14.47 -5.84
N THR A 678 11.88 -14.62 -6.65
CA THR A 678 12.74 -15.78 -6.62
C THR A 678 13.94 -15.52 -5.73
N ILE A 679 14.08 -16.27 -4.65
CA ILE A 679 15.27 -16.27 -3.79
C ILE A 679 16.36 -17.08 -4.46
N ARG A 680 17.52 -16.45 -4.60
CA ARG A 680 18.71 -17.01 -5.26
C ARG A 680 19.82 -17.20 -4.25
N SER A 681 20.71 -18.13 -4.54
CA SER A 681 21.93 -18.29 -3.74
C SER A 681 22.87 -17.10 -3.89
N ASP A 682 23.34 -16.54 -2.79
CA ASP A 682 24.35 -15.45 -2.79
C ASP A 682 25.77 -15.99 -3.01
N VAL A 683 26.00 -17.25 -2.72
CA VAL A 683 27.32 -17.93 -2.78
C VAL A 683 27.21 -19.27 -3.48
N ALA A 684 28.32 -19.76 -4.00
CA ALA A 684 28.42 -21.15 -4.47
C ALA A 684 28.70 -22.06 -3.27
N GLY A 685 27.97 -23.18 -3.16
CA GLY A 685 28.12 -24.09 -2.02
C GLY A 685 27.14 -25.25 -2.05
N THR A 686 26.99 -25.93 -0.94
CA THR A 686 26.02 -27.03 -0.77
C THR A 686 24.85 -26.54 0.07
N LEU A 687 23.60 -26.70 -0.43
CA LEU A 687 22.38 -26.40 0.33
C LEU A 687 22.24 -27.41 1.47
N THR A 688 22.56 -26.98 2.70
CA THR A 688 22.56 -27.86 3.89
C THR A 688 21.21 -27.92 4.60
N GLU A 689 20.46 -26.80 4.59
CA GLU A 689 19.14 -26.74 5.19
C GLU A 689 18.18 -26.00 4.27
N LEU A 690 16.94 -26.51 4.20
CA LEU A 690 15.78 -25.83 3.62
C LEU A 690 14.67 -25.89 4.67
N ARG A 691 14.34 -24.74 5.26
CA ARG A 691 13.44 -24.65 6.43
C ARG A 691 12.00 -24.37 6.08
N VAL A 692 11.67 -24.39 4.80
CA VAL A 692 10.33 -24.12 4.30
C VAL A 692 9.89 -25.20 3.32
N ALA A 693 8.59 -25.43 3.24
CA ALA A 693 7.94 -26.30 2.28
C ALA A 693 7.05 -25.47 1.33
N GLN A 694 6.70 -26.04 0.18
CA GLN A 694 5.74 -25.43 -0.72
C GLN A 694 4.39 -25.29 -0.02
N GLY A 695 3.81 -24.07 -0.05
CA GLY A 695 2.58 -23.72 0.64
C GLY A 695 2.80 -23.06 2.01
N ASP A 696 4.04 -23.05 2.55
CA ASP A 696 4.32 -22.39 3.82
C ASP A 696 4.26 -20.86 3.66
N GLN A 697 3.77 -20.20 4.71
CA GLN A 697 3.87 -18.76 4.88
C GLN A 697 5.16 -18.39 5.59
N VAL A 698 5.86 -17.39 5.06
CA VAL A 698 7.10 -16.85 5.66
C VAL A 698 6.97 -15.37 5.93
N ASP A 699 7.57 -14.91 7.02
CA ASP A 699 7.69 -13.50 7.36
C ASP A 699 9.01 -12.92 6.84
N VAL A 700 9.10 -11.59 6.72
CA VAL A 700 10.36 -10.89 6.41
C VAL A 700 11.43 -11.30 7.42
N GLY A 701 12.62 -11.64 6.92
CA GLY A 701 13.75 -12.05 7.78
C GLY A 701 13.66 -13.47 8.31
N ALA A 702 12.63 -14.27 7.94
CA ALA A 702 12.59 -15.69 8.26
C ALA A 702 13.72 -16.44 7.56
N LEU A 703 14.43 -17.29 8.29
CA LEU A 703 15.48 -18.13 7.72
C LEU A 703 14.85 -19.22 6.84
N VAL A 704 15.08 -19.14 5.52
CA VAL A 704 14.49 -20.05 4.54
C VAL A 704 15.44 -21.15 4.09
N ALA A 705 16.75 -20.85 3.99
CA ALA A 705 17.76 -21.81 3.56
C ALA A 705 19.13 -21.50 4.17
N VAL A 706 19.99 -22.51 4.25
CA VAL A 706 21.40 -22.38 4.66
C VAL A 706 22.27 -23.06 3.63
N ILE A 707 23.29 -22.35 3.15
CA ILE A 707 24.28 -22.84 2.20
C ILE A 707 25.64 -22.90 2.90
N ALA A 708 26.26 -24.06 2.93
CA ALA A 708 27.64 -24.20 3.36
C ALA A 708 28.57 -23.80 2.21
N ASP A 709 29.38 -22.76 2.41
CA ASP A 709 30.40 -22.31 1.47
C ASP A 709 31.51 -23.37 1.39
N ASP A 710 31.79 -23.89 0.20
CA ASP A 710 32.85 -24.86 -0.05
C ASP A 710 34.27 -24.29 0.16
N GLY A 711 34.39 -22.96 0.42
CA GLY A 711 35.66 -22.25 0.62
C GLY A 711 36.00 -21.95 2.10
N ALA A 712 35.08 -22.18 3.06
CA ALA A 712 35.37 -21.93 4.47
C ALA A 712 36.01 -23.16 5.11
N PRO A 713 37.17 -23.06 5.80
CA PRO A 713 37.75 -24.17 6.54
C PRO A 713 36.78 -24.55 7.69
N ALA A 714 36.42 -25.84 7.74
CA ALA A 714 35.62 -26.40 8.81
C ALA A 714 36.30 -26.13 10.16
N GLU A 715 35.76 -25.21 10.96
CA GLU A 715 36.14 -25.11 12.37
C GLU A 715 35.68 -26.38 13.09
N GLY A 716 36.70 -27.08 13.64
CA GLY A 716 36.65 -28.43 14.10
C GLY A 716 35.58 -28.70 15.14
N GLY A 717 34.84 -29.79 14.90
CA GLY A 717 34.08 -30.46 15.93
C GLY A 717 34.98 -30.93 17.05
N ALA A 718 34.73 -30.46 18.26
CA ALA A 718 35.34 -30.95 19.46
C ALA A 718 34.84 -32.38 19.72
N ASP A 719 35.71 -33.34 19.47
CA ASP A 719 35.55 -34.75 19.80
C ASP A 719 35.56 -34.90 21.32
N SER A 720 34.48 -35.29 21.90
CA SER A 720 34.40 -35.74 23.31
C SER A 720 34.70 -37.23 23.36
N ALA A 721 35.96 -37.57 23.52
CA ALA A 721 36.36 -38.94 23.95
C ALA A 721 36.94 -38.88 25.36
N GLY A 722 36.29 -39.58 26.25
CA GLY A 722 36.76 -39.79 27.64
C GLY A 722 38.05 -40.58 27.72
N GLY A 723 38.80 -40.31 28.76
CA GLY A 723 39.99 -41.04 29.16
C GLY A 723 40.37 -40.71 30.59
N GLU A 724 40.27 -41.74 31.45
CA GLU A 724 40.55 -41.76 32.88
C GLU A 724 41.98 -41.38 33.24
N PRO A 725 42.26 -41.06 34.54
CA PRO A 725 43.54 -40.54 34.99
C PRO A 725 44.50 -41.65 35.41
N ALA A 726 45.75 -41.56 35.03
CA ALA A 726 46.82 -42.33 35.65
C ALA A 726 47.83 -41.41 36.34
N ALA A 727 48.11 -41.79 37.53
CA ALA A 727 48.96 -41.13 38.51
C ALA A 727 50.47 -41.33 38.27
N THR A 728 51.20 -40.52 38.99
CA THR A 728 52.60 -40.70 39.48
C THR A 728 53.79 -40.21 38.65
N GLY A 729 54.57 -39.40 39.34
CA GLY A 729 56.03 -39.46 39.14
C GLY A 729 56.75 -38.11 39.22
N ALA A 730 57.35 -37.87 40.39
CA ALA A 730 58.17 -36.74 40.79
C ALA A 730 59.50 -36.58 40.11
N LYS A 731 60.12 -35.39 40.39
CA LYS A 731 61.55 -34.97 40.25
C LYS A 731 61.87 -34.36 38.88
N GLY A 732 62.52 -33.26 38.81
CA GLY A 732 63.31 -32.41 39.66
C GLY A 732 64.21 -31.53 38.83
N ARG A 733 64.45 -30.33 39.32
CA ARG A 733 65.62 -29.47 39.22
C ARG A 733 66.18 -28.99 37.86
N GLU A 734 66.36 -27.67 37.92
CA GLU A 734 67.53 -26.85 37.42
C GLU A 734 67.54 -26.52 35.91
N SER A 735 67.48 -25.30 35.57
CA SER A 735 68.29 -24.11 35.83
C SER A 735 67.60 -22.85 35.32
#